data_508d5ea9c4b1eb25c83084a9dc6060d6
#
_entry.id   508d5ea9c4b1eb25c83084a9dc6060d6
#
_cell.length_a   1.000
_cell.length_b   1.000
_cell.length_c   1.000
_cell.angle_alpha   90.00
_cell.angle_beta   90.00
_cell.angle_gamma   90.00
#
_symmetry.space_group_name_H-M   'P 1'
#
loop_
_entity.id
_entity.type
_entity.pdbx_description
1 polymer ?
#
loop_
_entity_poly.entity_id
_entity_poly.type
_entity_poly.pdbx_seq_one_letter_code
_entity_poly.pdbx_strand_id
1 'polypeptide(L)'
;MGQEATDLLKRLEYRGYDSTGASFIDRDRKILVLKRVGAPSKVTGQLGIPKCKGQRFIGQVRWATYGAVTDTNSQPHHVRCKVELVGAHNGNISNTDSLKAVLTTRGHKVVSDNDGEIIVHLIEDHYAANRQDGQSALLAARQAWAAAQRDGTLPQDASPPADVVLLMIDAIRKAEAEAEGSYAAAVADPQVPGVFAVKAGSSLYAGIGHDQTGEFVVVSSDLTSVLTKTRSLIPLAEGQGIWYTENSYLIFSLHGGLTFSRPMPRRSKLDVRDIGLDSKYGYYMEQEIFSAPANAAEIIRYYFSNPELDNLALALEAGKTQVEAILDEVALCSDLADDAEFSAAFGRLLAKPEFSDLYKSIHASGKNAMLLEGIASRKFCSADAQLLLQADRLLPGHTAELALLDLAAWWRKNHGIRQAFGDWMAILKAAKAAGGRVYFIASGTSYHAALTAAAFFADLGGLPIYPCNPGLLRTAYLECLAPTDLVVAISQSGETKDLVDILQEIAERYPNIKRLSLVNNENSRIPQELSTLYLPLLCGPETAVAATKSFINQLVILYIMAASFRLPEVEIRSRVILIQDAMQRSLVACASAIDVVARRLYMKPSLHVLGTGQIGLAKEAALKIREVVLNHSEGYDTAEFKHGPNTILGRNTLFSFGEIERSLIWLVEQLKSGAVRLDDPKLVQSSLSNPALTDGLFTDYPLIFVCPPDQRAMKITISQIHTHKIRGAEIILFAEPNAELRLAATGRPAGNDDYHATCIDLPASGDSHRFVFSAAVAMQYLALRMSVHKKDYLDSHGIAEHGVHPDVPKNVSKSITVD
;
A
#
# COMPACT_ATOMS: atom_id res chain seq x y z
N MET A 1 -24.12 -15.12 -1.43
CA MET A 1 -24.09 -13.68 -1.07
C MET A 1 -23.56 -13.46 0.34
N GLY A 2 -24.15 -14.00 1.44
CA GLY A 2 -23.68 -13.71 2.81
C GLY A 2 -22.25 -14.16 3.10
N GLN A 3 -21.85 -15.33 2.61
CA GLN A 3 -20.47 -15.80 2.75
C GLN A 3 -19.51 -14.88 1.97
N GLU A 4 -19.85 -14.49 0.75
CA GLU A 4 -19.09 -13.55 -0.07
C GLU A 4 -18.92 -12.19 0.62
N ALA A 5 -20.01 -11.65 1.17
CA ALA A 5 -19.98 -10.41 1.94
C ALA A 5 -19.04 -10.54 3.15
N THR A 6 -19.08 -11.67 3.86
CA THR A 6 -18.20 -11.96 5.00
C THR A 6 -16.74 -11.98 4.59
N ASP A 7 -16.42 -12.66 3.49
CA ASP A 7 -15.06 -12.82 3.01
C ASP A 7 -14.49 -11.48 2.53
N LEU A 8 -15.27 -10.69 1.82
CA LEU A 8 -14.86 -9.35 1.38
C LEU A 8 -14.69 -8.38 2.56
N LEU A 9 -15.61 -8.40 3.55
CA LEU A 9 -15.48 -7.56 4.75
C LEU A 9 -14.24 -7.91 5.56
N LYS A 10 -13.96 -9.19 5.78
CA LYS A 10 -12.74 -9.64 6.48
C LYS A 10 -11.46 -9.22 5.75
N ARG A 11 -11.47 -9.23 4.42
CA ARG A 11 -10.35 -8.76 3.62
C ARG A 11 -10.12 -7.25 3.77
N LEU A 12 -11.18 -6.48 4.01
CA LEU A 12 -11.10 -5.04 4.25
C LEU A 12 -10.73 -4.69 5.69
N GLU A 13 -10.61 -5.65 6.62
CA GLU A 13 -10.37 -5.40 8.05
C GLU A 13 -9.11 -4.54 8.29
N TYR A 14 -8.08 -4.69 7.47
CA TYR A 14 -6.86 -3.85 7.55
C TYR A 14 -7.11 -2.37 7.21
N ARG A 15 -8.25 -2.05 6.58
CA ARG A 15 -8.67 -0.67 6.26
C ARG A 15 -9.61 -0.06 7.29
N GLY A 16 -10.13 -0.85 8.21
CA GLY A 16 -11.01 -0.38 9.26
C GLY A 16 -11.53 -1.53 10.11
N TYR A 17 -11.43 -1.37 11.42
CA TYR A 17 -11.87 -2.38 12.39
C TYR A 17 -12.74 -1.81 13.52
N ASP A 18 -13.04 -0.50 13.48
CA ASP A 18 -13.86 0.15 14.52
C ASP A 18 -15.32 -0.29 14.44
N SER A 19 -15.85 -0.47 13.23
CA SER A 19 -17.16 -1.06 13.05
C SER A 19 -17.30 -1.75 11.70
N THR A 20 -18.24 -2.68 11.63
CA THR A 20 -18.51 -3.51 10.47
C THR A 20 -20.02 -3.54 10.20
N GLY A 21 -20.40 -3.45 8.92
CA GLY A 21 -21.79 -3.64 8.55
C GLY A 21 -21.98 -4.10 7.12
N ALA A 22 -23.13 -4.66 6.88
CA ALA A 22 -23.59 -5.09 5.57
C ALA A 22 -25.10 -4.87 5.43
N SER A 23 -25.52 -4.48 4.24
CA SER A 23 -26.92 -4.47 3.84
C SER A 23 -27.13 -5.46 2.72
N PHE A 24 -28.32 -6.10 2.72
CA PHE A 24 -28.73 -7.04 1.71
C PHE A 24 -30.10 -6.63 1.18
N ILE A 25 -30.28 -6.69 -0.14
CA ILE A 25 -31.57 -6.53 -0.80
C ILE A 25 -31.94 -7.88 -1.38
N ASP A 26 -33.04 -8.44 -0.92
CA ASP A 26 -33.55 -9.76 -1.35
C ASP A 26 -34.39 -9.69 -2.64
N ARG A 27 -34.90 -10.84 -3.05
CA ARG A 27 -35.79 -10.96 -4.24
C ARG A 27 -37.16 -10.26 -4.04
N ASP A 28 -37.58 -10.14 -2.79
CA ASP A 28 -38.81 -9.45 -2.42
C ASP A 28 -38.63 -7.95 -2.25
N ARG A 29 -37.44 -7.44 -2.61
CA ARG A 29 -37.02 -6.03 -2.51
C ARG A 29 -36.99 -5.50 -1.08
N LYS A 30 -36.79 -6.37 -0.09
CA LYS A 30 -36.62 -5.97 1.31
C LYS A 30 -35.17 -5.70 1.60
N ILE A 31 -34.91 -4.63 2.37
CA ILE A 31 -33.58 -4.28 2.87
C ILE A 31 -33.39 -4.88 4.27
N LEU A 32 -32.31 -5.62 4.44
CA LEU A 32 -31.78 -6.05 5.73
C LEU A 32 -30.46 -5.35 5.98
N VAL A 33 -30.33 -4.60 7.09
CA VAL A 33 -29.06 -3.97 7.49
C VAL A 33 -28.61 -4.58 8.80
N LEU A 34 -27.37 -5.06 8.81
CA LEU A 34 -26.70 -5.66 9.96
C LEU A 34 -25.40 -4.90 10.17
N LYS A 35 -25.25 -4.21 11.31
CA LYS A 35 -24.04 -3.43 11.61
C LYS A 35 -23.77 -3.39 13.10
N ARG A 36 -22.48 -3.32 13.47
CA ARG A 36 -22.03 -3.29 14.86
C ARG A 36 -20.63 -2.74 14.97
N VAL A 37 -20.31 -2.15 16.11
CA VAL A 37 -18.94 -1.82 16.54
C VAL A 37 -18.11 -3.10 16.63
N GLY A 38 -16.92 -3.09 16.06
CA GLY A 38 -15.93 -4.15 16.07
C GLY A 38 -15.49 -4.63 14.70
N ALA A 39 -14.35 -5.31 14.71
CA ALA A 39 -13.67 -5.81 13.51
C ALA A 39 -14.48 -6.90 12.80
N PRO A 40 -14.42 -6.99 11.46
CA PRO A 40 -15.12 -8.01 10.66
C PRO A 40 -14.90 -9.45 11.12
N SER A 41 -13.66 -9.80 11.49
CA SER A 41 -13.33 -11.13 12.00
C SER A 41 -14.11 -11.52 13.26
N LYS A 42 -14.45 -10.54 14.11
CA LYS A 42 -15.17 -10.72 15.38
C LYS A 42 -16.68 -10.68 15.21
N VAL A 43 -17.21 -9.73 14.41
CA VAL A 43 -18.63 -9.41 14.46
C VAL A 43 -19.46 -9.99 13.30
N THR A 44 -18.87 -10.35 12.16
CA THR A 44 -19.63 -10.91 11.03
C THR A 44 -20.40 -12.19 11.40
N GLY A 45 -19.77 -13.09 12.16
CA GLY A 45 -20.40 -14.30 12.66
C GLY A 45 -21.52 -14.02 13.68
N GLN A 46 -21.30 -13.07 14.60
CA GLN A 46 -22.29 -12.65 15.61
C GLN A 46 -23.52 -11.99 14.98
N LEU A 47 -23.33 -11.23 13.91
CA LEU A 47 -24.41 -10.60 13.15
C LEU A 47 -25.15 -11.59 12.23
N GLY A 48 -24.64 -12.80 12.04
CA GLY A 48 -25.22 -13.80 11.16
C GLY A 48 -25.04 -13.50 9.67
N ILE A 49 -24.13 -12.58 9.31
CA ILE A 49 -23.87 -12.18 7.91
C ILE A 49 -23.62 -13.38 6.99
N PRO A 50 -22.83 -14.43 7.36
CA PRO A 50 -22.58 -15.57 6.47
C PRO A 50 -23.82 -16.30 6.00
N LYS A 51 -24.93 -16.22 6.76
CA LYS A 51 -26.20 -16.89 6.45
C LYS A 51 -27.17 -16.03 5.65
N CYS A 52 -26.86 -14.75 5.43
CA CYS A 52 -27.73 -13.83 4.72
C CYS A 52 -27.89 -14.21 3.25
N LYS A 53 -29.11 -14.01 2.75
CA LYS A 53 -29.44 -14.18 1.33
C LYS A 53 -29.75 -12.80 0.75
N GLY A 54 -29.45 -12.60 -0.50
CA GLY A 54 -29.73 -11.36 -1.22
C GLY A 54 -29.30 -11.47 -2.67
N GLN A 55 -29.71 -10.51 -3.49
CA GLN A 55 -29.26 -10.35 -4.87
C GLN A 55 -28.21 -9.24 -4.97
N ARG A 56 -28.30 -8.28 -4.05
CA ARG A 56 -27.38 -7.13 -3.97
C ARG A 56 -26.95 -6.95 -2.53
N PHE A 57 -25.67 -6.57 -2.31
CA PHE A 57 -25.22 -6.15 -0.99
C PHE A 57 -24.33 -4.92 -1.08
N ILE A 58 -24.34 -4.12 -0.01
CA ILE A 58 -23.39 -3.05 0.24
C ILE A 58 -22.78 -3.33 1.60
N GLY A 59 -21.46 -3.46 1.67
CA GLY A 59 -20.71 -3.69 2.89
C GLY A 59 -19.73 -2.57 3.20
N GLN A 60 -19.44 -2.34 4.48
CA GLN A 60 -18.50 -1.31 4.90
C GLN A 60 -17.78 -1.75 6.17
N VAL A 61 -16.48 -1.50 6.20
CA VAL A 61 -15.64 -1.52 7.40
C VAL A 61 -15.21 -0.09 7.69
N ARG A 62 -15.42 0.37 8.92
CA ARG A 62 -15.19 1.75 9.28
C ARG A 62 -13.91 1.90 10.06
N TRP A 63 -13.12 2.89 9.65
CA TRP A 63 -12.16 3.58 10.46
C TRP A 63 -12.77 4.93 10.82
N ALA A 64 -13.02 5.18 12.09
CA ALA A 64 -13.74 6.36 12.51
C ALA A 64 -12.87 7.62 12.38
N THR A 65 -13.24 8.49 11.45
CA THR A 65 -12.61 9.80 11.23
C THR A 65 -13.54 10.92 11.65
N TYR A 66 -14.87 10.70 11.53
CA TYR A 66 -15.91 11.66 11.88
C TYR A 66 -17.04 10.95 12.65
N GLY A 67 -17.40 11.50 13.83
CA GLY A 67 -18.38 10.90 14.74
C GLY A 67 -17.84 9.73 15.58
N ALA A 68 -18.42 9.52 16.76
CA ALA A 68 -18.01 8.50 17.71
C ALA A 68 -18.16 7.07 17.14
N VAL A 69 -17.40 6.11 17.71
CA VAL A 69 -17.53 4.69 17.39
C VAL A 69 -18.74 4.11 18.10
N THR A 70 -19.86 4.05 17.40
CA THR A 70 -21.15 3.51 17.88
C THR A 70 -21.84 2.70 16.79
N ASP A 71 -22.77 1.81 17.18
CA ASP A 71 -23.58 1.07 16.22
C ASP A 71 -24.41 1.99 15.30
N THR A 72 -24.88 3.14 15.83
CA THR A 72 -25.62 4.14 15.08
C THR A 72 -24.78 4.78 13.98
N ASN A 73 -23.54 5.16 14.31
CA ASN A 73 -22.59 5.77 13.38
C ASN A 73 -21.91 4.76 12.44
N SER A 74 -22.17 3.45 12.63
CA SER A 74 -21.68 2.40 11.71
C SER A 74 -22.45 2.45 10.39
N GLN A 75 -21.83 2.03 9.34
CA GLN A 75 -22.42 1.95 7.99
C GLN A 75 -22.72 0.49 7.60
N PRO A 76 -23.61 0.22 6.64
CA PRO A 76 -24.38 1.15 5.80
C PRO A 76 -25.48 1.91 6.54
N HIS A 77 -25.88 3.06 5.99
CA HIS A 77 -27.03 3.83 6.45
C HIS A 77 -28.28 3.46 5.64
N HIS A 78 -29.38 3.26 6.35
CA HIS A 78 -30.69 2.98 5.77
C HIS A 78 -31.58 4.21 6.02
N VAL A 79 -31.92 4.92 4.97
CA VAL A 79 -32.75 6.13 5.01
C VAL A 79 -34.10 5.88 4.35
N ARG A 80 -35.16 6.54 4.84
CA ARG A 80 -36.53 6.39 4.37
C ARG A 80 -37.39 7.61 4.71
N CYS A 81 -36.85 8.80 4.58
CA CYS A 81 -37.63 10.02 4.85
C CYS A 81 -38.56 10.34 3.71
N LYS A 82 -38.15 10.14 2.48
CA LYS A 82 -38.92 10.42 1.27
C LYS A 82 -38.99 9.20 0.34
N VAL A 83 -37.93 8.48 0.18
CA VAL A 83 -37.83 7.20 -0.54
C VAL A 83 -36.93 6.26 0.27
N GLU A 84 -36.97 4.97 -0.03
CA GLU A 84 -36.18 4.00 0.71
C GLU A 84 -34.86 3.76 0.01
N LEU A 85 -33.73 4.16 0.65
CA LEU A 85 -32.38 3.94 0.15
C LEU A 85 -31.48 3.30 1.23
N VAL A 86 -30.50 2.55 0.78
CA VAL A 86 -29.38 2.10 1.61
C VAL A 86 -28.08 2.45 0.94
N GLY A 87 -27.12 2.95 1.72
CA GLY A 87 -25.81 3.34 1.17
C GLY A 87 -24.72 3.39 2.21
N ALA A 88 -23.50 3.45 1.71
CA ALA A 88 -22.28 3.58 2.48
C ALA A 88 -21.27 4.44 1.72
N HIS A 89 -20.36 5.08 2.46
CA HIS A 89 -19.29 5.84 1.86
C HIS A 89 -17.94 5.49 2.50
N ASN A 90 -16.88 5.85 1.81
CA ASN A 90 -15.51 5.81 2.27
C ASN A 90 -14.84 7.13 1.92
N GLY A 91 -14.39 7.89 2.91
CA GLY A 91 -13.80 9.20 2.73
C GLY A 91 -14.30 10.20 3.75
N ASN A 92 -14.34 11.49 3.38
CA ASN A 92 -14.79 12.58 4.24
C ASN A 92 -15.59 13.61 3.44
N ILE A 93 -16.66 14.11 4.04
CA ILE A 93 -17.48 15.24 3.53
C ILE A 93 -17.27 16.42 4.47
N SER A 94 -16.56 17.46 3.99
CA SER A 94 -16.10 18.57 4.81
C SER A 94 -17.22 19.52 5.25
N ASN A 95 -18.27 19.67 4.45
CA ASN A 95 -19.41 20.53 4.73
C ASN A 95 -20.61 19.81 5.41
N THR A 96 -20.34 18.68 6.10
CA THR A 96 -21.35 17.82 6.74
C THR A 96 -22.33 18.59 7.63
N ASP A 97 -21.86 19.47 8.50
CA ASP A 97 -22.71 20.18 9.46
C ASP A 97 -23.70 21.12 8.77
N SER A 98 -23.25 21.83 7.73
CA SER A 98 -24.11 22.70 6.94
C SER A 98 -25.15 21.93 6.16
N LEU A 99 -24.77 20.80 5.57
CA LEU A 99 -25.70 19.91 4.85
C LEU A 99 -26.70 19.26 5.80
N LYS A 100 -26.29 18.86 7.00
CA LYS A 100 -27.18 18.33 8.04
C LYS A 100 -28.28 19.33 8.41
N ALA A 101 -27.90 20.61 8.57
CA ALA A 101 -28.88 21.68 8.83
C ALA A 101 -29.87 21.86 7.68
N VAL A 102 -29.40 21.90 6.44
CA VAL A 102 -30.21 22.01 5.23
C VAL A 102 -31.16 20.82 5.10
N LEU A 103 -30.69 19.59 5.21
CA LEU A 103 -31.49 18.36 5.12
C LEU A 103 -32.56 18.32 6.22
N THR A 104 -32.26 18.77 7.43
CA THR A 104 -33.26 18.87 8.50
C THR A 104 -34.39 19.83 8.13
N THR A 105 -34.07 20.99 7.53
CA THR A 105 -35.14 21.93 7.03
C THR A 105 -35.94 21.35 5.87
N ARG A 106 -35.36 20.47 5.06
CA ARG A 106 -36.04 19.73 3.98
C ARG A 106 -36.86 18.53 4.49
N GLY A 107 -36.92 18.32 5.82
CA GLY A 107 -37.75 17.27 6.46
C GLY A 107 -37.05 15.91 6.59
N HIS A 108 -35.73 15.84 6.44
CA HIS A 108 -34.98 14.63 6.69
C HIS A 108 -34.65 14.45 8.18
N LYS A 109 -34.68 13.21 8.63
CA LYS A 109 -34.25 12.83 9.99
C LYS A 109 -32.87 12.18 9.91
N VAL A 110 -31.83 12.98 10.12
CA VAL A 110 -30.47 12.51 10.25
C VAL A 110 -30.27 11.93 11.65
N VAL A 111 -29.89 10.66 11.75
CA VAL A 111 -29.85 9.91 13.02
C VAL A 111 -28.43 9.81 13.57
N SER A 112 -27.43 9.70 12.70
CA SER A 112 -26.04 9.55 13.10
C SER A 112 -25.28 10.86 13.02
N ASP A 113 -24.05 10.83 13.57
CA ASP A 113 -23.06 11.88 13.36
C ASP A 113 -22.06 11.51 12.24
N ASN A 114 -22.32 10.41 11.53
CA ASN A 114 -21.46 9.98 10.44
C ASN A 114 -21.79 10.74 9.15
N ASP A 115 -20.79 11.31 8.53
CA ASP A 115 -20.89 12.07 7.28
C ASP A 115 -21.43 11.23 6.10
N GLY A 116 -21.26 9.90 6.13
CA GLY A 116 -21.82 9.00 5.13
C GLY A 116 -23.34 8.94 5.13
N GLU A 117 -24.03 9.24 6.23
CA GLU A 117 -25.48 9.35 6.25
C GLU A 117 -25.95 10.54 5.42
N ILE A 118 -25.18 11.62 5.42
CA ILE A 118 -25.52 12.87 4.72
C ILE A 118 -25.60 12.67 3.22
N ILE A 119 -24.61 11.97 2.62
CA ILE A 119 -24.63 11.73 1.17
C ILE A 119 -25.83 10.85 0.75
N VAL A 120 -26.21 9.87 1.59
CA VAL A 120 -27.38 9.03 1.29
C VAL A 120 -28.67 9.84 1.35
N HIS A 121 -28.81 10.76 2.33
CA HIS A 121 -29.96 11.67 2.42
C HIS A 121 -30.00 12.71 1.30
N LEU A 122 -28.85 13.25 0.86
CA LEU A 122 -28.81 14.14 -0.32
C LEU A 122 -29.33 13.43 -1.56
N ILE A 123 -28.86 12.21 -1.79
CA ILE A 123 -29.33 11.40 -2.93
C ILE A 123 -30.84 11.11 -2.79
N GLU A 124 -31.32 10.76 -1.60
CA GLU A 124 -32.72 10.55 -1.28
C GLU A 124 -33.57 11.78 -1.63
N ASP A 125 -33.11 12.98 -1.21
CA ASP A 125 -33.80 14.24 -1.43
C ASP A 125 -33.99 14.55 -2.92
N HIS A 126 -32.89 14.52 -3.66
CA HIS A 126 -32.89 14.78 -5.09
C HIS A 126 -33.64 13.69 -5.88
N TYR A 127 -33.52 12.43 -5.49
CA TYR A 127 -34.23 11.35 -6.15
C TYR A 127 -35.71 11.43 -5.94
N ALA A 128 -36.18 11.74 -4.74
CA ALA A 128 -37.59 11.98 -4.46
C ALA A 128 -38.15 13.14 -5.29
N ALA A 129 -37.39 14.25 -5.41
CA ALA A 129 -37.76 15.36 -6.28
C ALA A 129 -37.85 14.96 -7.76
N ASN A 130 -36.84 14.23 -8.26
CA ASN A 130 -36.82 13.73 -9.64
C ASN A 130 -37.96 12.76 -9.93
N ARG A 131 -38.42 11.98 -8.96
CA ARG A 131 -39.59 11.11 -9.15
C ARG A 131 -40.91 11.89 -9.29
N GLN A 132 -40.98 13.09 -8.77
CA GLN A 132 -42.17 13.98 -8.88
C GLN A 132 -42.14 14.81 -10.18
N ASP A 133 -40.97 15.41 -10.47
CA ASP A 133 -40.82 16.29 -11.65
C ASP A 133 -39.42 16.11 -12.29
N GLY A 134 -39.18 14.92 -12.85
CA GLY A 134 -37.87 14.58 -13.47
C GLY A 134 -37.85 14.61 -14.99
N GLN A 135 -38.84 15.23 -15.65
CA GLN A 135 -38.91 15.22 -17.12
C GLN A 135 -37.70 15.89 -17.79
N SER A 136 -37.20 16.98 -17.21
CA SER A 136 -36.03 17.67 -17.72
C SER A 136 -34.76 16.80 -17.57
N ALA A 137 -34.62 16.10 -16.45
CA ALA A 137 -33.54 15.16 -16.21
C ALA A 137 -33.55 13.98 -17.18
N LEU A 138 -34.74 13.41 -17.44
CA LEU A 138 -34.90 12.35 -18.43
C LEU A 138 -34.58 12.82 -19.85
N LEU A 139 -35.00 14.02 -20.21
CA LEU A 139 -34.68 14.58 -21.54
C LEU A 139 -33.15 14.76 -21.70
N ALA A 140 -32.49 15.34 -20.71
CA ALA A 140 -31.04 15.52 -20.70
C ALA A 140 -30.30 14.16 -20.77
N ALA A 141 -30.77 13.17 -20.00
CA ALA A 141 -30.17 11.82 -20.01
C ALA A 141 -30.35 11.13 -21.37
N ARG A 142 -31.50 11.24 -22.00
CA ARG A 142 -31.73 10.68 -23.35
C ARG A 142 -30.90 11.37 -24.42
N GLN A 143 -30.69 12.69 -24.31
CA GLN A 143 -29.79 13.44 -25.21
C GLN A 143 -28.33 13.01 -25.03
N ALA A 144 -27.89 12.87 -23.80
CA ALA A 144 -26.55 12.35 -23.47
C ALA A 144 -26.34 10.92 -23.98
N TRP A 145 -27.37 10.06 -23.85
CA TRP A 145 -27.32 8.71 -24.39
C TRP A 145 -27.16 8.70 -25.91
N ALA A 146 -27.96 9.47 -26.62
CA ALA A 146 -27.87 9.59 -28.08
C ALA A 146 -26.54 10.19 -28.54
N ALA A 147 -25.94 11.10 -27.76
CA ALA A 147 -24.59 11.61 -28.00
C ALA A 147 -23.54 10.51 -27.82
N ALA A 148 -23.59 9.76 -26.74
CA ALA A 148 -22.65 8.68 -26.45
C ALA A 148 -22.68 7.57 -27.53
N GLN A 149 -23.84 7.27 -28.11
CA GLN A 149 -23.93 6.35 -29.25
C GLN A 149 -23.28 6.94 -30.51
N ARG A 150 -23.53 8.22 -30.81
CA ARG A 150 -22.88 8.88 -31.98
C ARG A 150 -21.36 8.93 -31.83
N ASP A 151 -20.86 9.18 -30.62
CA ASP A 151 -19.44 9.32 -30.31
C ASP A 151 -18.75 7.96 -30.14
N GLY A 152 -19.51 6.84 -30.22
CA GLY A 152 -18.98 5.47 -30.11
C GLY A 152 -18.57 5.06 -28.69
N THR A 153 -18.93 5.83 -27.65
CA THR A 153 -18.70 5.47 -26.25
C THR A 153 -19.71 4.47 -25.70
N LEU A 154 -20.83 4.30 -26.42
CA LEU A 154 -21.83 3.25 -26.25
C LEU A 154 -22.04 2.47 -27.54
N PRO A 155 -22.39 1.15 -27.46
CA PRO A 155 -22.81 0.39 -28.63
C PRO A 155 -24.04 1.02 -29.32
N GLN A 156 -24.10 0.97 -30.63
CA GLN A 156 -25.20 1.55 -31.42
C GLN A 156 -26.56 0.89 -31.13
N ASP A 157 -26.55 -0.38 -30.81
CA ASP A 157 -27.70 -1.20 -30.49
C ASP A 157 -28.09 -1.20 -29.01
N ALA A 158 -27.29 -0.52 -28.16
CA ALA A 158 -27.57 -0.46 -26.73
C ALA A 158 -28.85 0.36 -26.46
N SER A 159 -29.76 -0.20 -25.67
CA SER A 159 -30.92 0.50 -25.17
C SER A 159 -30.62 1.24 -23.88
N PRO A 160 -31.22 2.43 -23.64
CA PRO A 160 -31.02 3.15 -22.39
C PRO A 160 -31.62 2.33 -21.23
N PRO A 161 -31.10 2.46 -20.03
CA PRO A 161 -31.67 1.83 -18.84
C PRO A 161 -33.04 2.45 -18.54
N ALA A 162 -33.79 1.80 -17.64
CA ALA A 162 -35.11 2.28 -17.24
C ALA A 162 -35.04 3.72 -16.69
N ASP A 163 -36.09 4.49 -16.90
CA ASP A 163 -36.19 5.90 -16.49
C ASP A 163 -35.87 6.11 -15.00
N VAL A 164 -36.25 5.17 -14.13
CA VAL A 164 -35.88 5.24 -12.70
C VAL A 164 -34.36 5.19 -12.43
N VAL A 165 -33.62 4.51 -13.29
CA VAL A 165 -32.14 4.48 -13.22
C VAL A 165 -31.57 5.84 -13.65
N LEU A 166 -32.08 6.42 -14.74
CA LEU A 166 -31.63 7.73 -15.24
C LEU A 166 -31.96 8.85 -14.24
N LEU A 167 -33.12 8.79 -13.57
CA LEU A 167 -33.50 9.74 -12.52
C LEU A 167 -32.60 9.61 -11.28
N MET A 168 -32.15 8.39 -10.92
CA MET A 168 -31.20 8.17 -9.83
C MET A 168 -29.83 8.72 -10.18
N ILE A 169 -29.35 8.51 -11.40
CA ILE A 169 -28.09 9.08 -11.88
C ILE A 169 -28.08 10.61 -11.76
N ASP A 170 -29.16 11.27 -12.17
CA ASP A 170 -29.27 12.73 -12.04
C ASP A 170 -29.31 13.16 -10.57
N ALA A 171 -30.00 12.42 -9.71
CA ALA A 171 -30.02 12.69 -8.27
C ALA A 171 -28.64 12.57 -7.62
N ILE A 172 -27.88 11.55 -7.99
CA ILE A 172 -26.50 11.35 -7.54
C ILE A 172 -25.63 12.53 -7.95
N ARG A 173 -25.72 12.99 -9.19
CA ARG A 173 -24.95 14.14 -9.69
C ARG A 173 -25.30 15.44 -8.98
N LYS A 174 -26.56 15.65 -8.64
CA LYS A 174 -27.01 16.81 -7.85
C LYS A 174 -26.50 16.75 -6.41
N ALA A 175 -26.55 15.57 -5.80
CA ALA A 175 -26.04 15.35 -4.45
C ALA A 175 -24.54 15.59 -4.37
N GLU A 176 -23.80 15.14 -5.38
CA GLU A 176 -22.36 15.31 -5.49
C GLU A 176 -21.99 16.80 -5.68
N ALA A 177 -22.77 17.55 -6.42
CA ALA A 177 -22.55 18.99 -6.61
C ALA A 177 -22.77 19.81 -5.30
N GLU A 178 -23.51 19.30 -4.32
CA GLU A 178 -23.71 19.92 -3.00
C GLU A 178 -22.66 19.47 -1.96
N ALA A 179 -22.10 18.26 -2.11
CA ALA A 179 -21.16 17.67 -1.17
C ALA A 179 -19.71 18.13 -1.46
N GLU A 180 -19.05 18.67 -0.46
CA GLU A 180 -17.63 19.07 -0.54
C GLU A 180 -16.76 18.02 0.16
N GLY A 181 -15.68 17.60 -0.47
CA GLY A 181 -14.74 16.66 0.15
C GLY A 181 -14.21 15.59 -0.82
N SER A 182 -13.74 14.51 -0.23
CA SER A 182 -13.14 13.40 -0.98
C SER A 182 -13.72 12.08 -0.50
N TYR A 183 -14.52 11.44 -1.33
CA TYR A 183 -15.20 10.20 -0.97
C TYR A 183 -15.44 9.28 -2.16
N ALA A 184 -15.71 8.03 -1.85
CA ALA A 184 -16.37 7.07 -2.72
C ALA A 184 -17.64 6.57 -2.01
N ALA A 185 -18.74 6.50 -2.70
CA ALA A 185 -20.00 6.06 -2.10
C ALA A 185 -20.70 5.00 -2.95
N ALA A 186 -21.47 4.13 -2.29
CA ALA A 186 -22.36 3.20 -2.95
C ALA A 186 -23.77 3.35 -2.39
N VAL A 187 -24.78 3.31 -3.28
CA VAL A 187 -26.18 3.44 -2.90
C VAL A 187 -27.05 2.48 -3.72
N ALA A 188 -28.12 1.98 -3.11
CA ALA A 188 -29.13 1.15 -3.76
C ALA A 188 -30.52 1.50 -3.26
N ASP A 189 -31.47 1.53 -4.19
CA ASP A 189 -32.89 1.57 -3.94
C ASP A 189 -33.45 0.14 -4.18
N PRO A 190 -34.31 -0.42 -3.29
CA PRO A 190 -34.85 -1.74 -3.49
C PRO A 190 -35.77 -1.84 -4.73
N GLN A 191 -36.36 -0.72 -5.19
CA GLN A 191 -37.26 -0.65 -6.33
C GLN A 191 -36.51 -0.40 -7.66
N VAL A 192 -35.24 0.06 -7.61
CA VAL A 192 -34.40 0.34 -8.79
C VAL A 192 -33.45 -0.81 -9.03
N PRO A 193 -33.32 -1.37 -10.24
CA PRO A 193 -32.39 -2.44 -10.50
C PRO A 193 -30.95 -1.96 -10.38
N GLY A 194 -30.08 -2.83 -9.84
CA GLY A 194 -28.66 -2.59 -9.73
C GLY A 194 -28.23 -1.81 -8.48
N VAL A 195 -26.97 -1.44 -8.46
CA VAL A 195 -26.30 -0.62 -7.44
C VAL A 195 -25.63 0.54 -8.15
N PHE A 196 -25.54 1.66 -7.48
CA PHE A 196 -24.81 2.85 -7.97
C PHE A 196 -23.59 3.06 -7.07
N ALA A 197 -22.46 3.39 -7.67
CA ALA A 197 -21.29 3.78 -6.93
C ALA A 197 -20.59 4.98 -7.61
N VAL A 198 -19.94 5.82 -6.81
CA VAL A 198 -19.29 7.05 -7.28
C VAL A 198 -17.86 7.14 -6.79
N LYS A 199 -16.99 7.69 -7.64
CA LYS A 199 -15.60 8.00 -7.35
C LYS A 199 -15.44 9.52 -7.37
N ALA A 200 -15.43 10.11 -6.19
CA ALA A 200 -15.33 11.54 -5.95
C ALA A 200 -14.18 11.86 -4.99
N GLY A 201 -12.94 11.70 -5.47
CA GLY A 201 -11.73 11.96 -4.70
C GLY A 201 -11.13 10.75 -3.96
N SER A 202 -11.89 9.71 -3.67
CA SER A 202 -11.39 8.49 -3.02
C SER A 202 -11.34 7.30 -3.96
N SER A 203 -10.44 6.35 -3.66
CA SER A 203 -10.26 5.14 -4.47
C SER A 203 -11.54 4.35 -4.63
N LEU A 204 -11.84 3.96 -5.87
CA LEU A 204 -12.91 3.03 -6.21
C LEU A 204 -12.50 2.21 -7.43
N TYR A 205 -12.65 0.90 -7.35
CA TYR A 205 -12.32 -0.05 -8.40
C TYR A 205 -13.53 -0.92 -8.69
N ALA A 206 -13.76 -1.21 -9.96
CA ALA A 206 -14.85 -2.06 -10.40
C ALA A 206 -14.31 -3.22 -11.23
N GLY A 207 -14.87 -4.40 -11.05
CA GLY A 207 -14.54 -5.59 -11.81
C GLY A 207 -15.76 -6.37 -12.23
N ILE A 208 -15.69 -7.04 -13.35
CA ILE A 208 -16.71 -7.96 -13.86
C ILE A 208 -16.13 -9.36 -14.00
N GLY A 209 -16.89 -10.37 -13.68
CA GLY A 209 -16.45 -11.76 -13.73
C GLY A 209 -17.60 -12.74 -13.79
N HIS A 210 -17.24 -14.01 -13.82
CA HIS A 210 -18.17 -15.13 -13.83
C HIS A 210 -17.69 -16.18 -12.82
N ASP A 211 -18.58 -16.77 -12.06
CA ASP A 211 -18.30 -17.89 -11.17
C ASP A 211 -19.39 -18.99 -11.31
N GLN A 212 -19.33 -19.99 -10.45
CA GLN A 212 -20.30 -21.11 -10.46
C GLN A 212 -21.77 -20.64 -10.24
N THR A 213 -21.99 -19.44 -9.75
CA THR A 213 -23.34 -18.89 -9.50
C THR A 213 -23.82 -17.98 -10.63
N GLY A 214 -22.99 -17.66 -11.60
CA GLY A 214 -23.25 -16.83 -12.76
C GLY A 214 -22.35 -15.62 -12.87
N GLU A 215 -22.73 -14.65 -13.69
CA GLU A 215 -22.02 -13.38 -13.85
C GLU A 215 -22.18 -12.50 -12.59
N PHE A 216 -21.16 -11.70 -12.32
CA PHE A 216 -21.18 -10.73 -11.23
C PHE A 216 -20.39 -9.47 -11.58
N VAL A 217 -20.79 -8.34 -10.97
CA VAL A 217 -19.97 -7.13 -10.89
C VAL A 217 -19.67 -6.88 -9.41
N VAL A 218 -18.40 -6.60 -9.11
CA VAL A 218 -17.92 -6.25 -7.78
C VAL A 218 -17.29 -4.87 -7.83
N VAL A 219 -17.66 -4.02 -6.85
CA VAL A 219 -17.09 -2.67 -6.69
C VAL A 219 -16.56 -2.53 -5.28
N SER A 220 -15.34 -2.03 -5.14
CA SER A 220 -14.69 -1.86 -3.84
C SER A 220 -13.73 -0.66 -3.86
N SER A 221 -13.58 0.01 -2.73
CA SER A 221 -12.52 1.00 -2.53
C SER A 221 -11.12 0.38 -2.45
N ASP A 222 -11.03 -0.95 -2.42
CA ASP A 222 -9.80 -1.71 -2.36
C ASP A 222 -9.62 -2.58 -3.60
N LEU A 223 -8.55 -2.32 -4.38
CA LEU A 223 -8.25 -3.08 -5.58
C LEU A 223 -8.01 -4.57 -5.29
N THR A 224 -7.33 -4.88 -4.18
CA THR A 224 -7.01 -6.27 -3.85
C THR A 224 -8.28 -7.10 -3.60
N SER A 225 -9.28 -6.51 -2.99
CA SER A 225 -10.60 -7.14 -2.80
C SER A 225 -11.28 -7.46 -4.14
N VAL A 226 -11.23 -6.54 -5.11
CA VAL A 226 -11.75 -6.79 -6.48
C VAL A 226 -10.97 -7.91 -7.15
N LEU A 227 -9.64 -7.84 -7.11
CA LEU A 227 -8.76 -8.79 -7.78
C LEU A 227 -8.84 -10.22 -7.24
N THR A 228 -9.33 -10.41 -6.02
CA THR A 228 -9.60 -11.78 -5.51
C THR A 228 -10.81 -12.42 -6.17
N LYS A 229 -11.66 -11.63 -6.80
CA LYS A 229 -12.87 -12.09 -7.49
C LYS A 229 -12.67 -12.16 -9.00
N THR A 230 -12.06 -11.13 -9.57
CA THR A 230 -11.81 -11.05 -11.01
C THR A 230 -10.60 -10.19 -11.31
N ARG A 231 -9.87 -10.51 -12.36
CA ARG A 231 -8.80 -9.65 -12.91
C ARG A 231 -9.30 -8.74 -14.02
N SER A 232 -10.56 -8.87 -14.43
CA SER A 232 -11.20 -8.06 -15.48
C SER A 232 -11.75 -6.78 -14.86
N LEU A 233 -10.99 -5.69 -14.93
CA LEU A 233 -11.32 -4.41 -14.33
C LEU A 233 -12.07 -3.53 -15.31
N ILE A 234 -13.16 -2.91 -14.86
CA ILE A 234 -13.89 -1.87 -15.57
C ILE A 234 -13.16 -0.55 -15.33
N PRO A 235 -12.64 0.12 -16.38
CA PRO A 235 -12.00 1.43 -16.22
C PRO A 235 -12.97 2.45 -15.62
N LEU A 236 -12.61 3.03 -14.48
CA LEU A 236 -13.40 4.04 -13.78
C LEU A 236 -12.47 5.19 -13.37
N ALA A 237 -12.61 6.32 -14.04
CA ALA A 237 -11.80 7.51 -13.81
C ALA A 237 -12.38 8.36 -12.65
N GLU A 238 -11.61 9.32 -12.20
CA GLU A 238 -12.03 10.32 -11.22
C GLU A 238 -13.19 11.15 -11.74
N GLY A 239 -14.14 11.50 -10.86
CA GLY A 239 -15.34 12.25 -11.23
C GLY A 239 -16.35 11.44 -12.05
N GLN A 240 -16.29 10.12 -11.94
CA GLN A 240 -17.25 9.21 -12.59
C GLN A 240 -18.03 8.39 -11.58
N GLY A 241 -19.26 8.06 -11.96
CA GLY A 241 -20.07 7.04 -11.31
C GLY A 241 -20.28 5.82 -12.19
N ILE A 242 -20.60 4.71 -11.57
CA ILE A 242 -20.98 3.46 -12.21
C ILE A 242 -22.34 3.00 -11.69
N TRP A 243 -23.24 2.69 -12.59
CA TRP A 243 -24.41 1.87 -12.32
C TRP A 243 -24.15 0.46 -12.83
N TYR A 244 -24.50 -0.56 -12.04
CA TYR A 244 -24.24 -1.95 -12.42
C TYR A 244 -25.28 -2.92 -11.88
N THR A 245 -25.47 -4.00 -12.64
CA THR A 245 -26.23 -5.20 -12.27
C THR A 245 -25.26 -6.39 -12.20
N GLU A 246 -25.76 -7.61 -12.13
CA GLU A 246 -24.95 -8.83 -12.18
C GLU A 246 -24.15 -8.99 -13.48
N ASN A 247 -24.67 -8.50 -14.60
CA ASN A 247 -24.10 -8.76 -15.94
C ASN A 247 -23.96 -7.51 -16.81
N SER A 248 -24.24 -6.33 -16.28
CA SER A 248 -24.19 -5.09 -17.05
C SER A 248 -23.68 -3.93 -16.21
N TYR A 249 -23.08 -2.97 -16.85
CA TYR A 249 -22.64 -1.72 -16.22
C TYR A 249 -22.74 -0.53 -17.17
N LEU A 250 -22.79 0.65 -16.59
CA LEU A 250 -22.83 1.93 -17.28
C LEU A 250 -22.04 2.95 -16.47
N ILE A 251 -21.05 3.58 -17.09
CA ILE A 251 -20.30 4.68 -16.49
C ILE A 251 -20.98 6.01 -16.85
N PHE A 252 -21.05 6.93 -15.90
CA PHE A 252 -21.58 8.28 -16.10
C PHE A 252 -20.69 9.34 -15.44
N SER A 253 -20.65 10.55 -16.03
CA SER A 253 -19.90 11.68 -15.46
C SER A 253 -20.61 12.26 -14.25
N LEU A 254 -19.88 12.65 -13.21
CA LEU A 254 -20.41 13.36 -12.03
C LEU A 254 -20.47 14.87 -12.31
N HIS A 255 -19.44 15.43 -12.92
CA HIS A 255 -19.32 16.86 -13.18
C HIS A 255 -19.58 17.23 -14.65
N GLY A 256 -19.79 18.52 -14.91
CA GLY A 256 -20.00 19.04 -16.25
C GLY A 256 -21.27 18.52 -16.92
N GLY A 257 -21.24 18.39 -18.24
CA GLY A 257 -22.32 17.76 -19.00
C GLY A 257 -22.44 16.27 -18.71
N LEU A 258 -23.67 15.74 -18.63
CA LEU A 258 -23.86 14.31 -18.46
C LEU A 258 -23.32 13.55 -19.68
N THR A 259 -22.47 12.59 -19.45
CA THR A 259 -21.94 11.67 -20.46
C THR A 259 -22.13 10.23 -20.01
N PHE A 260 -22.24 9.33 -20.97
CA PHE A 260 -22.32 7.89 -20.73
C PHE A 260 -21.23 7.15 -21.51
N SER A 261 -20.73 6.08 -20.90
CA SER A 261 -19.79 5.17 -21.58
C SER A 261 -19.91 3.74 -21.04
N ARG A 262 -19.51 2.78 -21.88
CA ARG A 262 -19.33 1.38 -21.50
C ARG A 262 -17.95 0.92 -22.01
N PRO A 263 -16.86 1.33 -21.33
CA PRO A 263 -15.52 0.96 -21.76
C PRO A 263 -15.34 -0.57 -21.62
N MET A 264 -14.58 -1.15 -22.53
CA MET A 264 -14.22 -2.58 -22.43
C MET A 264 -13.41 -2.82 -21.16
N PRO A 265 -13.72 -3.87 -20.39
CA PRO A 265 -12.92 -4.26 -19.24
C PRO A 265 -11.46 -4.53 -19.65
N ARG A 266 -10.53 -4.23 -18.75
CA ARG A 266 -9.10 -4.42 -18.96
C ARG A 266 -8.57 -5.37 -17.90
N ARG A 267 -7.71 -6.29 -18.31
CA ARG A 267 -7.06 -7.20 -17.38
C ARG A 267 -6.08 -6.44 -16.49
N SER A 268 -6.19 -6.64 -15.19
CA SER A 268 -5.23 -6.08 -14.22
C SER A 268 -3.83 -6.61 -14.45
N LYS A 269 -2.85 -5.72 -14.37
CA LYS A 269 -1.43 -6.06 -14.38
C LYS A 269 -0.94 -6.63 -13.04
N LEU A 270 -1.69 -6.40 -11.96
CA LEU A 270 -1.42 -7.00 -10.64
C LEU A 270 -2.05 -8.38 -10.55
N ASP A 271 -1.31 -9.35 -10.02
CA ASP A 271 -1.81 -10.66 -9.63
C ASP A 271 -1.95 -10.72 -8.10
N VAL A 272 -3.07 -11.22 -7.62
CA VAL A 272 -3.45 -11.22 -6.20
C VAL A 272 -3.65 -12.64 -5.66
N ARG A 273 -3.45 -13.66 -6.51
CA ARG A 273 -3.72 -15.06 -6.15
C ARG A 273 -2.78 -15.62 -5.08
N ASP A 274 -1.66 -14.93 -4.83
CA ASP A 274 -0.64 -15.33 -3.87
C ASP A 274 -0.65 -14.51 -2.56
N ILE A 275 -1.80 -13.90 -2.17
CA ILE A 275 -1.91 -13.10 -0.93
C ILE A 275 -2.24 -13.96 0.29
N GLY A 276 -1.96 -15.22 0.27
CA GLY A 276 -2.05 -16.06 1.47
C GLY A 276 -0.88 -15.80 2.41
N LEU A 277 -1.15 -15.74 3.72
CA LEU A 277 -0.08 -15.86 4.69
C LEU A 277 0.47 -17.29 4.65
N ASP A 278 1.73 -17.46 4.28
CA ASP A 278 2.42 -18.76 4.32
C ASP A 278 2.50 -19.22 5.78
N SER A 279 2.14 -20.45 6.03
CA SER A 279 2.05 -21.05 7.38
C SER A 279 3.36 -21.00 8.19
N LYS A 280 4.50 -20.74 7.55
CA LYS A 280 5.79 -20.54 8.23
C LYS A 280 5.95 -19.16 8.88
N TYR A 281 5.09 -18.19 8.56
CA TYR A 281 5.12 -16.84 9.11
C TYR A 281 3.92 -16.59 10.03
N GLY A 282 4.12 -15.82 11.08
CA GLY A 282 3.07 -15.42 12.00
C GLY A 282 2.26 -14.22 11.51
N TYR A 283 2.86 -13.38 10.65
CA TYR A 283 2.32 -12.10 10.21
C TYR A 283 2.66 -11.82 8.74
N TYR A 284 1.80 -11.06 8.07
CA TYR A 284 2.06 -10.57 6.69
C TYR A 284 3.31 -9.68 6.65
N MET A 285 3.49 -8.78 7.61
CA MET A 285 4.70 -7.94 7.70
C MET A 285 5.97 -8.79 7.76
N GLU A 286 5.95 -9.90 8.50
CA GLU A 286 7.06 -10.83 8.56
C GLU A 286 7.33 -11.46 7.18
N GLN A 287 6.30 -12.00 6.54
CA GLN A 287 6.39 -12.56 5.20
C GLN A 287 6.93 -11.54 4.19
N GLU A 288 6.45 -10.31 4.26
CA GLU A 288 6.86 -9.23 3.36
C GLU A 288 8.33 -8.83 3.56
N ILE A 289 8.81 -8.73 4.80
CA ILE A 289 10.23 -8.47 5.11
C ILE A 289 11.11 -9.59 4.55
N PHE A 290 10.75 -10.86 4.79
CA PHE A 290 11.52 -12.01 4.31
C PHE A 290 11.40 -12.23 2.80
N SER A 291 10.42 -11.62 2.14
CA SER A 291 10.30 -11.66 0.67
C SER A 291 11.18 -10.62 -0.05
N ALA A 292 11.75 -9.65 0.66
CA ALA A 292 12.55 -8.57 0.05
C ALA A 292 13.70 -9.06 -0.85
N PRO A 293 14.48 -10.10 -0.50
CA PRO A 293 15.49 -10.65 -1.41
C PRO A 293 14.89 -11.24 -2.69
N ALA A 294 13.73 -11.92 -2.60
CA ALA A 294 13.04 -12.48 -3.77
C ALA A 294 12.48 -11.38 -4.67
N ASN A 295 11.96 -10.29 -4.08
CA ASN A 295 11.50 -9.12 -4.85
C ASN A 295 12.65 -8.44 -5.60
N ALA A 296 13.85 -8.36 -5.02
CA ALA A 296 15.03 -7.88 -5.74
C ALA A 296 15.40 -8.79 -6.92
N ALA A 297 15.18 -10.11 -6.81
CA ALA A 297 15.35 -11.03 -7.94
C ALA A 297 14.33 -10.77 -9.06
N GLU A 298 13.09 -10.42 -8.73
CA GLU A 298 12.09 -10.02 -9.73
C GLU A 298 12.50 -8.71 -10.46
N ILE A 299 13.09 -7.75 -9.75
CA ILE A 299 13.67 -6.55 -10.40
C ILE A 299 14.79 -6.96 -11.36
N ILE A 300 15.71 -7.85 -10.94
CA ILE A 300 16.76 -8.35 -11.82
C ILE A 300 16.15 -9.01 -13.06
N ARG A 301 15.10 -9.79 -12.89
CA ARG A 301 14.43 -10.53 -13.95
C ARG A 301 13.76 -9.62 -14.99
N TYR A 302 13.22 -8.49 -14.59
CA TYR A 302 12.42 -7.65 -15.49
C TYR A 302 13.10 -6.33 -15.91
N TYR A 303 14.06 -5.83 -15.14
CA TYR A 303 14.77 -4.58 -15.47
C TYR A 303 16.05 -4.79 -16.30
N PHE A 304 16.56 -6.01 -16.36
CA PHE A 304 17.81 -6.31 -17.04
C PHE A 304 17.60 -7.30 -18.19
N SER A 305 18.55 -7.30 -19.16
CA SER A 305 18.66 -8.35 -20.16
C SER A 305 18.96 -9.69 -19.50
N ASN A 306 18.53 -10.76 -20.15
CA ASN A 306 18.88 -12.12 -19.74
C ASN A 306 19.70 -12.79 -20.86
N PRO A 307 21.02 -12.85 -20.75
CA PRO A 307 21.89 -13.39 -21.80
C PRO A 307 21.56 -14.84 -22.21
N GLU A 308 21.00 -15.64 -21.30
CA GLU A 308 20.59 -17.01 -21.58
C GLU A 308 19.40 -17.07 -22.54
N LEU A 309 18.60 -15.99 -22.56
CA LEU A 309 17.37 -15.88 -23.35
C LEU A 309 17.51 -14.94 -24.58
N ASP A 310 18.69 -14.34 -24.80
CA ASP A 310 18.85 -13.31 -25.86
C ASP A 310 18.46 -13.81 -27.26
N ASN A 311 18.84 -15.03 -27.63
CA ASN A 311 18.49 -15.58 -28.97
C ASN A 311 16.98 -15.81 -29.12
N LEU A 312 16.31 -16.17 -28.01
CA LEU A 312 14.88 -16.39 -27.98
C LEU A 312 14.13 -15.06 -27.95
N ALA A 313 14.64 -14.09 -27.19
CA ALA A 313 14.13 -12.73 -27.18
C ALA A 313 14.16 -12.08 -28.57
N LEU A 314 15.23 -12.28 -29.34
CA LEU A 314 15.33 -11.83 -30.73
C LEU A 314 14.28 -12.50 -31.64
N ALA A 315 14.02 -13.80 -31.46
CA ALA A 315 12.97 -14.49 -32.24
C ALA A 315 11.55 -13.98 -31.87
N LEU A 316 11.31 -13.72 -30.59
CA LEU A 316 10.05 -13.13 -30.11
C LEU A 316 9.87 -11.70 -30.59
N GLU A 317 10.94 -10.90 -30.62
CA GLU A 317 10.93 -9.53 -31.15
C GLU A 317 10.62 -9.51 -32.67
N ALA A 318 11.19 -10.42 -33.43
CA ALA A 318 10.90 -10.56 -34.85
C ALA A 318 9.43 -10.91 -35.15
N GLY A 319 8.78 -11.64 -34.23
CA GLY A 319 7.36 -11.99 -34.27
C GLY A 319 6.46 -11.17 -33.35
N LYS A 320 6.87 -9.98 -32.90
CA LYS A 320 6.24 -9.17 -31.86
C LYS A 320 4.72 -9.02 -31.99
N THR A 321 4.23 -8.66 -33.17
CA THR A 321 2.80 -8.44 -33.41
C THR A 321 1.99 -9.74 -33.21
N GLN A 322 2.52 -10.88 -33.66
CA GLN A 322 1.90 -12.19 -33.50
C GLN A 322 1.93 -12.63 -32.03
N VAL A 323 3.07 -12.42 -31.35
CA VAL A 323 3.24 -12.74 -29.92
C VAL A 323 2.26 -11.94 -29.07
N GLU A 324 2.12 -10.65 -29.30
CA GLU A 324 1.18 -9.78 -28.55
C GLU A 324 -0.27 -10.23 -28.75
N ALA A 325 -0.67 -10.51 -30.01
CA ALA A 325 -2.03 -11.00 -30.31
C ALA A 325 -2.32 -12.34 -29.60
N ILE A 326 -1.37 -13.27 -29.61
CA ILE A 326 -1.50 -14.57 -28.94
C ILE A 326 -1.62 -14.38 -27.42
N LEU A 327 -0.80 -13.54 -26.82
CA LEU A 327 -0.83 -13.30 -25.39
C LEU A 327 -2.12 -12.57 -24.94
N ASP A 328 -2.70 -11.72 -25.79
CA ASP A 328 -3.99 -11.10 -25.51
C ASP A 328 -5.12 -12.15 -25.53
N GLU A 329 -5.06 -13.13 -26.41
CA GLU A 329 -6.01 -14.25 -26.40
C GLU A 329 -5.83 -15.19 -25.21
N VAL A 330 -4.58 -15.47 -24.79
CA VAL A 330 -4.30 -16.19 -23.54
C VAL A 330 -4.96 -15.46 -22.38
N ALA A 331 -4.87 -14.12 -22.37
CA ALA A 331 -5.50 -13.31 -21.35
C ALA A 331 -7.03 -13.47 -21.31
N LEU A 332 -7.70 -13.56 -22.45
CA LEU A 332 -9.15 -13.78 -22.52
C LEU A 332 -9.57 -15.16 -21.98
N CYS A 333 -8.74 -16.18 -22.12
CA CYS A 333 -9.02 -17.50 -21.57
C CYS A 333 -9.08 -17.52 -20.03
N SER A 334 -8.47 -16.54 -19.36
CA SER A 334 -8.46 -16.49 -17.89
C SER A 334 -9.81 -16.20 -17.26
N ASP A 335 -10.75 -15.67 -18.02
CA ASP A 335 -12.09 -15.34 -17.53
C ASP A 335 -13.08 -16.51 -17.70
N LEU A 336 -12.62 -17.64 -18.29
CA LEU A 336 -13.43 -18.84 -18.45
C LEU A 336 -13.39 -19.70 -17.17
N ALA A 337 -14.53 -19.84 -16.52
CA ALA A 337 -14.68 -20.58 -15.26
C ALA A 337 -14.89 -22.09 -15.46
N ASP A 338 -15.42 -22.51 -16.61
CA ASP A 338 -15.67 -23.91 -16.94
C ASP A 338 -14.43 -24.55 -17.57
N ASP A 339 -13.96 -25.65 -16.97
CA ASP A 339 -12.76 -26.37 -17.44
C ASP A 339 -12.89 -26.89 -18.88
N ALA A 340 -14.10 -27.26 -19.34
CA ALA A 340 -14.31 -27.74 -20.72
C ALA A 340 -14.28 -26.57 -21.71
N GLU A 341 -14.90 -25.45 -21.37
CA GLU A 341 -14.88 -24.22 -22.18
C GLU A 341 -13.46 -23.66 -22.26
N PHE A 342 -12.77 -23.62 -21.12
CA PHE A 342 -11.36 -23.22 -21.02
C PHE A 342 -10.47 -24.10 -21.91
N SER A 343 -10.58 -25.43 -21.75
CA SER A 343 -9.80 -26.40 -22.54
C SER A 343 -10.05 -26.25 -24.04
N ALA A 344 -11.31 -26.07 -24.42
CA ALA A 344 -11.67 -25.86 -25.83
C ALA A 344 -11.10 -24.54 -26.40
N ALA A 345 -11.18 -23.44 -25.63
CA ALA A 345 -10.64 -22.14 -26.04
C ALA A 345 -9.10 -22.18 -26.14
N PHE A 346 -8.45 -22.72 -25.14
CA PHE A 346 -6.98 -22.84 -25.12
C PHE A 346 -6.48 -23.78 -26.18
N GLY A 347 -7.16 -24.91 -26.42
CA GLY A 347 -6.84 -25.85 -27.51
C GLY A 347 -6.96 -25.20 -28.89
N ARG A 348 -7.98 -24.38 -29.13
CA ARG A 348 -8.13 -23.57 -30.36
C ARG A 348 -6.95 -22.60 -30.53
N LEU A 349 -6.50 -21.96 -29.43
CA LEU A 349 -5.38 -21.03 -29.47
C LEU A 349 -4.08 -21.76 -29.87
N LEU A 350 -3.79 -22.88 -29.22
CA LEU A 350 -2.59 -23.68 -29.54
C LEU A 350 -2.60 -24.23 -30.96
N ALA A 351 -3.79 -24.48 -31.53
CA ALA A 351 -3.95 -24.97 -32.90
C ALA A 351 -3.91 -23.87 -33.98
N LYS A 352 -3.81 -22.61 -33.61
CA LYS A 352 -3.71 -21.51 -34.58
C LYS A 352 -2.45 -21.59 -35.40
N PRO A 353 -2.55 -21.35 -36.75
CA PRO A 353 -1.38 -21.35 -37.62
C PRO A 353 -0.28 -20.40 -37.15
N GLU A 354 -0.66 -19.20 -36.72
CA GLU A 354 0.26 -18.15 -36.26
C GLU A 354 1.07 -18.61 -35.04
N PHE A 355 0.42 -19.30 -34.08
CA PHE A 355 1.10 -19.85 -32.93
C PHE A 355 1.95 -21.07 -33.28
N SER A 356 1.42 -21.99 -34.10
CA SER A 356 2.13 -23.17 -34.56
C SER A 356 3.38 -22.81 -35.36
N ASP A 357 3.32 -21.80 -36.24
CA ASP A 357 4.44 -21.33 -37.04
C ASP A 357 5.50 -20.65 -36.19
N LEU A 358 5.08 -19.83 -35.21
CA LEU A 358 5.97 -19.21 -34.21
C LEU A 358 6.69 -20.30 -33.40
N TYR A 359 5.96 -21.28 -32.89
CA TYR A 359 6.52 -22.39 -32.13
C TYR A 359 7.54 -23.19 -32.96
N LYS A 360 7.19 -23.60 -34.21
CA LYS A 360 8.08 -24.30 -35.11
C LYS A 360 9.35 -23.51 -35.43
N SER A 361 9.22 -22.21 -35.69
CA SER A 361 10.36 -21.35 -36.00
C SER A 361 11.35 -21.26 -34.84
N ILE A 362 10.83 -21.15 -33.63
CA ILE A 362 11.64 -21.08 -32.41
C ILE A 362 12.25 -22.45 -32.09
N HIS A 363 11.45 -23.50 -32.17
CA HIS A 363 11.88 -24.88 -31.88
C HIS A 363 12.87 -25.45 -32.92
N ALA A 364 12.88 -24.95 -34.15
CA ALA A 364 13.85 -25.36 -35.19
C ALA A 364 15.31 -25.04 -34.80
N SER A 365 15.54 -24.10 -33.87
CA SER A 365 16.85 -23.91 -33.27
C SER A 365 17.04 -24.94 -32.15
N GLY A 366 17.98 -25.88 -32.30
CA GLY A 366 18.25 -26.87 -31.25
C GLY A 366 18.57 -26.28 -29.89
N LYS A 367 19.18 -25.07 -29.83
CA LYS A 367 19.45 -24.36 -28.60
C LYS A 367 18.17 -23.85 -27.94
N ASN A 368 17.24 -23.31 -28.73
CA ASN A 368 15.96 -22.86 -28.22
C ASN A 368 15.06 -24.03 -27.81
N ALA A 369 15.10 -25.15 -28.53
CA ALA A 369 14.37 -26.36 -28.16
C ALA A 369 14.80 -26.88 -26.79
N MET A 370 16.12 -27.02 -26.55
CA MET A 370 16.65 -27.40 -25.23
C MET A 370 16.26 -26.42 -24.11
N LEU A 371 16.19 -25.14 -24.44
CA LEU A 371 15.82 -24.08 -23.48
C LEU A 371 14.33 -24.19 -23.14
N LEU A 372 13.46 -24.43 -24.11
CA LEU A 372 12.03 -24.64 -23.88
C LEU A 372 11.77 -25.92 -23.08
N GLU A 373 12.47 -27.01 -23.35
CA GLU A 373 12.40 -28.25 -22.58
C GLU A 373 12.87 -28.02 -21.14
N GLY A 374 13.93 -27.21 -20.94
CA GLY A 374 14.43 -26.84 -19.64
C GLY A 374 13.41 -25.97 -18.84
N ILE A 375 12.68 -25.08 -19.51
CA ILE A 375 11.61 -24.29 -18.91
C ILE A 375 10.38 -25.17 -18.61
N ALA A 376 10.00 -26.04 -19.53
CA ALA A 376 8.90 -26.98 -19.37
C ALA A 376 9.12 -27.97 -18.19
N SER A 377 10.38 -28.28 -17.87
CA SER A 377 10.73 -29.09 -16.69
C SER A 377 10.68 -28.32 -15.37
N ARG A 378 10.55 -26.99 -15.41
CA ARG A 378 10.43 -26.09 -14.25
C ARG A 378 8.98 -25.62 -14.14
N LYS A 379 8.62 -25.07 -12.98
CA LYS A 379 7.31 -24.40 -12.83
C LYS A 379 7.27 -23.15 -13.70
N PHE A 380 6.16 -22.91 -14.36
CA PHE A 380 5.89 -21.63 -15.03
C PHE A 380 6.07 -20.47 -14.08
N CYS A 381 6.54 -19.35 -14.57
CA CYS A 381 6.99 -18.25 -13.73
C CYS A 381 6.62 -16.85 -14.26
N SER A 382 5.80 -16.75 -15.32
CA SER A 382 5.19 -15.47 -15.73
C SER A 382 4.00 -15.09 -14.84
N ALA A 383 3.45 -13.91 -15.07
CA ALA A 383 2.20 -13.49 -14.43
C ALA A 383 1.00 -14.41 -14.77
N ASP A 384 1.12 -15.22 -15.82
CA ASP A 384 0.09 -16.16 -16.26
C ASP A 384 0.39 -17.61 -15.85
N ALA A 385 1.38 -17.85 -15.00
CA ALA A 385 1.84 -19.19 -14.61
C ALA A 385 0.69 -20.09 -14.11
N GLN A 386 -0.24 -19.57 -13.30
CA GLN A 386 -1.37 -20.35 -12.81
C GLN A 386 -2.33 -20.77 -13.93
N LEU A 387 -2.57 -19.87 -14.89
CA LEU A 387 -3.38 -20.15 -16.07
C LEU A 387 -2.72 -21.24 -16.93
N LEU A 388 -1.41 -21.14 -17.10
CA LEU A 388 -0.63 -22.12 -17.86
C LEU A 388 -0.56 -23.48 -17.15
N LEU A 389 -0.50 -23.50 -15.80
CA LEU A 389 -0.62 -24.74 -15.01
C LEU A 389 -2.00 -25.39 -15.14
N GLN A 390 -3.08 -24.59 -15.20
CA GLN A 390 -4.41 -25.12 -15.48
C GLN A 390 -4.46 -25.72 -16.91
N ALA A 391 -3.91 -25.02 -17.90
CA ALA A 391 -3.85 -25.50 -19.28
C ALA A 391 -3.02 -26.78 -19.40
N ASP A 392 -1.87 -26.88 -18.72
CA ASP A 392 -1.02 -28.09 -18.73
C ASP A 392 -1.75 -29.30 -18.14
N ARG A 393 -2.55 -29.09 -17.08
CA ARG A 393 -3.39 -30.16 -16.50
C ARG A 393 -4.48 -30.63 -17.45
N LEU A 394 -5.14 -29.69 -18.16
CA LEU A 394 -6.31 -29.97 -18.98
C LEU A 394 -5.97 -30.38 -20.42
N LEU A 395 -4.77 -30.03 -20.89
CA LEU A 395 -4.27 -30.27 -22.25
C LEU A 395 -2.91 -31.01 -22.20
N PRO A 396 -2.88 -32.28 -21.76
CA PRO A 396 -1.64 -33.02 -21.63
C PRO A 396 -0.97 -33.20 -23.02
N GLY A 397 0.35 -33.04 -23.07
CA GLY A 397 1.14 -33.13 -24.29
C GLY A 397 1.53 -31.80 -24.93
N HIS A 398 1.06 -30.66 -24.38
CA HIS A 398 1.38 -29.31 -24.88
C HIS A 398 2.33 -28.51 -23.96
N THR A 399 3.04 -29.19 -23.05
CA THR A 399 3.89 -28.54 -22.05
C THR A 399 4.97 -27.64 -22.66
N ALA A 400 5.53 -28.00 -23.79
CA ALA A 400 6.55 -27.18 -24.47
C ALA A 400 5.97 -25.91 -25.12
N GLU A 401 4.78 -25.99 -25.70
CA GLU A 401 4.04 -24.86 -26.24
C GLU A 401 3.61 -23.90 -25.09
N LEU A 402 3.18 -24.46 -23.98
CA LEU A 402 2.85 -23.65 -22.77
C LEU A 402 4.10 -22.98 -22.19
N ALA A 403 5.26 -23.65 -22.22
CA ALA A 403 6.53 -23.03 -21.82
C ALA A 403 6.91 -21.85 -22.74
N LEU A 404 6.61 -21.95 -24.04
CA LEU A 404 6.80 -20.81 -24.96
C LEU A 404 5.87 -19.64 -24.60
N LEU A 405 4.61 -19.92 -24.26
CA LEU A 405 3.68 -18.86 -23.82
C LEU A 405 4.13 -18.19 -22.53
N ASP A 406 4.61 -18.97 -21.54
CA ASP A 406 5.17 -18.42 -20.30
C ASP A 406 6.36 -17.50 -20.59
N LEU A 407 7.23 -17.93 -21.46
CA LEU A 407 8.40 -17.16 -21.86
C LEU A 407 8.03 -15.91 -22.68
N ALA A 408 7.06 -16.01 -23.58
CA ALA A 408 6.56 -14.88 -24.34
C ALA A 408 5.90 -13.83 -23.41
N ALA A 409 5.15 -14.25 -22.41
CA ALA A 409 4.57 -13.36 -21.38
C ALA A 409 5.65 -12.68 -20.56
N TRP A 410 6.69 -13.42 -20.13
CA TRP A 410 7.86 -12.84 -19.47
C TRP A 410 8.56 -11.83 -20.37
N TRP A 411 8.83 -12.19 -21.63
CA TRP A 411 9.51 -11.32 -22.59
C TRP A 411 8.74 -10.01 -22.81
N ARG A 412 7.43 -10.09 -23.04
CA ARG A 412 6.57 -8.90 -23.20
C ARG A 412 6.72 -7.92 -22.03
N LYS A 413 6.68 -8.42 -20.79
CA LYS A 413 6.85 -7.63 -19.59
C LYS A 413 8.26 -7.07 -19.45
N ASN A 414 9.30 -7.91 -19.65
CA ASN A 414 10.70 -7.49 -19.59
C ASN A 414 11.00 -6.43 -20.64
N HIS A 415 10.61 -6.66 -21.90
CA HIS A 415 10.82 -5.73 -23.00
C HIS A 415 10.15 -4.38 -22.73
N GLY A 416 8.89 -4.37 -22.30
CA GLY A 416 8.16 -3.15 -22.00
C GLY A 416 8.78 -2.34 -20.85
N ILE A 417 9.20 -3.01 -19.77
CA ILE A 417 9.85 -2.35 -18.63
C ILE A 417 11.22 -1.80 -19.02
N ARG A 418 12.03 -2.55 -19.77
CA ARG A 418 13.35 -2.09 -20.21
C ARG A 418 13.26 -0.91 -21.18
N GLN A 419 12.28 -0.91 -22.08
CA GLN A 419 12.01 0.21 -22.96
C GLN A 419 11.62 1.44 -22.13
N ALA A 420 10.64 1.31 -21.24
CA ALA A 420 10.21 2.41 -20.36
C ALA A 420 11.37 2.92 -19.49
N PHE A 421 12.23 2.04 -19.00
CA PHE A 421 13.42 2.42 -18.22
C PHE A 421 14.43 3.18 -19.08
N GLY A 422 14.65 2.77 -20.32
CA GLY A 422 15.50 3.49 -21.27
C GLY A 422 14.99 4.90 -21.55
N ASP A 423 13.71 5.06 -21.81
CA ASP A 423 13.06 6.34 -22.04
C ASP A 423 13.13 7.23 -20.78
N TRP A 424 12.91 6.65 -19.59
CA TRP A 424 13.06 7.34 -18.33
C TRP A 424 14.48 7.87 -18.13
N MET A 425 15.49 7.02 -18.37
CA MET A 425 16.89 7.43 -18.25
C MET A 425 17.29 8.49 -19.27
N ALA A 426 16.72 8.46 -20.47
CA ALA A 426 16.93 9.51 -21.48
C ALA A 426 16.38 10.85 -20.98
N ILE A 427 15.16 10.87 -20.39
CA ILE A 427 14.55 12.08 -19.80
C ILE A 427 15.41 12.61 -18.65
N LEU A 428 15.86 11.76 -17.72
CA LEU A 428 16.73 12.14 -16.60
C LEU A 428 18.06 12.74 -17.08
N LYS A 429 18.70 12.11 -18.07
CA LYS A 429 19.96 12.59 -18.66
C LYS A 429 19.78 13.92 -19.37
N ALA A 430 18.67 14.11 -20.07
CA ALA A 430 18.34 15.36 -20.73
C ALA A 430 18.10 16.49 -19.72
N ALA A 431 17.34 16.26 -18.64
CA ALA A 431 17.15 17.24 -17.57
C ALA A 431 18.49 17.63 -16.93
N LYS A 432 19.35 16.65 -16.62
CA LYS A 432 20.71 16.90 -16.10
C LYS A 432 21.54 17.76 -17.06
N ALA A 433 21.54 17.45 -18.35
CA ALA A 433 22.30 18.18 -19.36
C ALA A 433 21.80 19.62 -19.55
N ALA A 434 20.50 19.84 -19.38
CA ALA A 434 19.88 21.17 -19.44
C ALA A 434 20.03 21.97 -18.13
N GLY A 435 20.67 21.42 -17.09
CA GLY A 435 20.79 22.07 -15.78
C GLY A 435 19.47 22.14 -15.01
N GLY A 436 18.48 21.33 -15.37
CA GLY A 436 17.19 21.24 -14.70
C GLY A 436 17.30 20.56 -13.33
N ARG A 437 16.41 20.96 -12.42
CA ARG A 437 16.30 20.35 -11.09
C ARG A 437 15.39 19.11 -11.18
N VAL A 438 15.73 18.09 -10.42
CA VAL A 438 14.95 16.84 -10.39
C VAL A 438 14.33 16.68 -9.01
N TYR A 439 13.03 16.92 -8.93
CA TYR A 439 12.25 16.83 -7.70
C TYR A 439 11.68 15.43 -7.53
N PHE A 440 12.01 14.78 -6.41
CA PHE A 440 11.42 13.50 -6.03
C PHE A 440 10.32 13.75 -5.00
N ILE A 441 9.08 13.58 -5.41
CA ILE A 441 7.92 13.90 -4.59
C ILE A 441 7.33 12.61 -4.03
N ALA A 442 7.19 12.54 -2.72
CA ALA A 442 6.62 11.37 -2.05
C ALA A 442 6.15 11.70 -0.64
N SER A 443 5.38 10.79 -0.03
CA SER A 443 4.92 10.89 1.36
C SER A 443 5.38 9.65 2.15
N GLY A 444 5.57 9.80 3.47
CA GLY A 444 5.87 8.69 4.39
C GLY A 444 7.09 7.88 3.97
N THR A 445 6.93 6.56 3.93
CA THR A 445 7.97 5.59 3.54
C THR A 445 8.61 5.90 2.17
N SER A 446 7.81 6.27 1.18
CA SER A 446 8.31 6.63 -0.15
C SER A 446 9.15 7.91 -0.13
N TYR A 447 8.82 8.88 0.73
CA TYR A 447 9.65 10.07 0.95
C TYR A 447 11.00 9.70 1.60
N HIS A 448 10.99 8.76 2.55
CA HIS A 448 12.24 8.27 3.14
C HIS A 448 13.10 7.50 2.13
N ALA A 449 12.48 6.79 1.18
CA ALA A 449 13.22 6.17 0.08
C ALA A 449 13.88 7.23 -0.81
N ALA A 450 13.18 8.31 -1.14
CA ALA A 450 13.75 9.43 -1.91
C ALA A 450 14.90 10.11 -1.17
N LEU A 451 14.77 10.35 0.15
CA LEU A 451 15.83 10.89 0.99
C LEU A 451 17.07 10.00 0.99
N THR A 452 16.89 8.69 1.11
CA THR A 452 17.97 7.70 1.09
C THR A 452 18.64 7.65 -0.29
N ALA A 453 17.86 7.68 -1.36
CA ALA A 453 18.36 7.64 -2.73
C ALA A 453 19.14 8.89 -3.13
N ALA A 454 18.99 10.02 -2.44
CA ALA A 454 19.76 11.22 -2.72
C ALA A 454 21.27 10.97 -2.68
N ALA A 455 21.73 10.13 -1.76
CA ALA A 455 23.14 9.70 -1.71
C ALA A 455 23.51 8.85 -2.94
N PHE A 456 22.64 7.93 -3.38
CA PHE A 456 22.88 7.12 -4.58
C PHE A 456 23.04 7.99 -5.82
N PHE A 457 22.13 8.96 -6.02
CA PHE A 457 22.16 9.85 -7.17
C PHE A 457 23.38 10.80 -7.13
N ALA A 458 23.76 11.29 -5.97
CA ALA A 458 24.96 12.12 -5.82
C ALA A 458 26.24 11.34 -6.14
N ASP A 459 26.43 10.19 -5.51
CA ASP A 459 27.68 9.42 -5.57
C ASP A 459 27.81 8.65 -6.89
N LEU A 460 26.80 7.91 -7.28
CA LEU A 460 26.82 7.06 -8.48
C LEU A 460 26.42 7.84 -9.73
N GLY A 461 25.43 8.72 -9.64
CA GLY A 461 24.87 9.45 -10.77
C GLY A 461 25.55 10.79 -11.06
N GLY A 462 26.19 11.40 -10.05
CA GLY A 462 26.65 12.78 -10.13
C GLY A 462 25.49 13.73 -10.48
N LEU A 463 24.30 13.45 -9.95
CA LEU A 463 23.08 14.22 -10.14
C LEU A 463 22.47 14.53 -8.77
N PRO A 464 22.42 15.80 -8.34
CA PRO A 464 21.64 16.15 -7.14
C PRO A 464 20.15 15.99 -7.44
N ILE A 465 19.44 15.32 -6.54
CA ILE A 465 17.98 15.26 -6.54
C ILE A 465 17.42 16.02 -5.35
N TYR A 466 16.16 16.46 -5.43
CA TYR A 466 15.48 17.24 -4.42
C TYR A 466 14.32 16.46 -3.84
N PRO A 467 14.56 15.59 -2.83
CA PRO A 467 13.47 14.88 -2.15
C PRO A 467 12.57 15.86 -1.41
N CYS A 468 11.28 15.84 -1.66
CA CYS A 468 10.30 16.68 -0.99
C CYS A 468 8.95 15.96 -0.83
N ASN A 469 8.22 16.32 0.20
CA ASN A 469 6.81 15.96 0.28
C ASN A 469 5.95 16.95 -0.53
N PRO A 470 4.69 16.60 -0.86
CA PRO A 470 3.81 17.46 -1.64
C PRO A 470 3.65 18.88 -1.07
N GLY A 471 3.52 19.00 0.26
CA GLY A 471 3.40 20.30 0.95
C GLY A 471 4.65 21.16 0.78
N LEU A 472 5.84 20.58 0.93
CA LEU A 472 7.11 21.28 0.73
C LEU A 472 7.28 21.72 -0.74
N LEU A 473 6.93 20.85 -1.69
CA LEU A 473 6.97 21.25 -3.10
C LEU A 473 6.07 22.44 -3.36
N ARG A 474 4.81 22.38 -2.89
CA ARG A 474 3.82 23.46 -3.09
C ARG A 474 4.29 24.78 -2.50
N THR A 475 4.83 24.77 -1.27
CA THR A 475 5.19 25.99 -0.56
C THR A 475 6.56 26.58 -0.95
N ALA A 476 7.53 25.74 -1.30
CA ALA A 476 8.90 26.22 -1.50
C ALA A 476 9.37 26.18 -2.96
N TYR A 477 8.79 25.33 -3.81
CA TYR A 477 9.35 25.07 -5.13
C TYR A 477 8.38 25.27 -6.31
N LEU A 478 7.07 25.17 -6.10
CA LEU A 478 6.08 25.15 -7.17
C LEU A 478 6.18 26.39 -8.07
N GLU A 479 6.25 27.59 -7.45
CA GLU A 479 6.36 28.85 -8.19
C GLU A 479 7.72 29.06 -8.86
N CYS A 480 8.71 28.23 -8.53
CA CYS A 480 10.06 28.29 -9.09
C CYS A 480 10.34 27.22 -10.14
N LEU A 481 9.32 26.42 -10.51
CA LEU A 481 9.50 25.36 -11.50
C LEU A 481 9.84 25.95 -12.88
N ALA A 482 10.88 25.43 -13.49
CA ALA A 482 11.33 25.81 -14.84
C ALA A 482 11.02 24.70 -15.86
N PRO A 483 10.86 25.02 -17.14
CA PRO A 483 10.55 24.02 -18.19
C PRO A 483 11.58 22.89 -18.32
N THR A 484 12.79 23.10 -17.83
CA THR A 484 13.87 22.09 -17.79
C THR A 484 13.83 21.18 -16.57
N ASP A 485 13.01 21.51 -15.57
CA ASP A 485 12.88 20.76 -14.35
C ASP A 485 12.09 19.46 -14.61
N LEU A 486 12.26 18.49 -13.74
CA LEU A 486 11.63 17.18 -13.80
C LEU A 486 11.01 16.84 -12.45
N VAL A 487 9.82 16.30 -12.49
CA VAL A 487 9.11 15.81 -11.30
C VAL A 487 9.01 14.29 -11.35
N VAL A 488 9.44 13.61 -10.29
CA VAL A 488 9.38 12.17 -10.12
C VAL A 488 8.53 11.86 -8.89
N ALA A 489 7.37 11.28 -9.10
CA ALA A 489 6.46 10.85 -8.04
C ALA A 489 6.76 9.41 -7.62
N ILE A 490 6.85 9.15 -6.32
CA ILE A 490 7.03 7.79 -5.79
C ILE A 490 5.84 7.45 -4.89
N SER A 491 5.12 6.38 -5.22
CA SER A 491 3.95 5.95 -4.46
C SER A 491 3.76 4.43 -4.53
N GLN A 492 3.49 3.81 -3.38
CA GLN A 492 3.11 2.40 -3.34
C GLN A 492 1.68 2.23 -3.90
N SER A 493 0.71 3.01 -3.45
CA SER A 493 -0.68 2.89 -3.87
C SER A 493 -0.97 3.53 -5.24
N GLY A 494 -0.21 4.59 -5.59
CA GLY A 494 -0.49 5.43 -6.74
C GLY A 494 -1.77 6.28 -6.63
N GLU A 495 -2.33 6.35 -5.41
CA GLU A 495 -3.58 7.05 -5.08
C GLU A 495 -3.42 8.02 -3.89
N THR A 496 -2.19 8.30 -3.47
CA THR A 496 -1.94 9.25 -2.36
C THR A 496 -2.46 10.62 -2.76
N LYS A 497 -3.48 11.11 -2.06
CA LYS A 497 -4.22 12.31 -2.46
C LYS A 497 -3.33 13.54 -2.63
N ASP A 498 -2.56 13.91 -1.62
CA ASP A 498 -1.68 15.08 -1.70
C ASP A 498 -0.73 15.00 -2.92
N LEU A 499 -0.31 13.78 -3.28
CA LEU A 499 0.56 13.55 -4.43
C LEU A 499 -0.23 13.67 -5.75
N VAL A 500 -1.44 13.17 -5.77
CA VAL A 500 -2.37 13.32 -6.91
C VAL A 500 -2.68 14.79 -7.15
N ASP A 501 -3.04 15.54 -6.10
CA ASP A 501 -3.43 16.95 -6.18
C ASP A 501 -2.27 17.81 -6.68
N ILE A 502 -1.06 17.63 -6.17
CA ILE A 502 0.11 18.40 -6.64
C ILE A 502 0.52 18.04 -8.08
N LEU A 503 0.40 16.77 -8.48
CA LEU A 503 0.69 16.35 -9.85
C LEU A 503 -0.34 16.91 -10.84
N GLN A 504 -1.60 17.00 -10.44
CA GLN A 504 -2.66 17.62 -11.22
C GLN A 504 -2.41 19.11 -11.35
N GLU A 505 -2.10 19.82 -10.27
CA GLU A 505 -1.75 21.24 -10.29
C GLU A 505 -0.54 21.53 -11.21
N ILE A 506 0.49 20.67 -11.16
CA ILE A 506 1.63 20.78 -12.07
C ILE A 506 1.20 20.52 -13.53
N ALA A 507 0.31 19.55 -13.78
CA ALA A 507 -0.17 19.26 -15.12
C ALA A 507 -0.92 20.44 -15.74
N GLU A 508 -1.72 21.14 -14.94
CA GLU A 508 -2.52 22.28 -15.38
C GLU A 508 -1.68 23.55 -15.54
N ARG A 509 -0.81 23.87 -14.57
CA ARG A 509 -0.03 25.11 -14.58
C ARG A 509 1.26 25.02 -15.38
N TYR A 510 1.87 23.84 -15.45
CA TYR A 510 3.18 23.60 -16.06
C TYR A 510 3.16 22.40 -17.02
N PRO A 511 2.34 22.41 -18.09
CA PRO A 511 2.08 21.24 -18.94
C PRO A 511 3.35 20.69 -19.64
N ASN A 512 4.38 21.51 -19.80
CA ASN A 512 5.65 21.11 -20.41
C ASN A 512 6.59 20.35 -19.46
N ILE A 513 6.35 20.39 -18.16
CA ILE A 513 7.16 19.64 -17.19
C ILE A 513 6.82 18.16 -17.28
N LYS A 514 7.86 17.34 -17.48
CA LYS A 514 7.69 15.88 -17.48
C LYS A 514 7.43 15.39 -16.07
N ARG A 515 6.40 14.57 -15.93
CA ARG A 515 6.00 13.93 -14.70
C ARG A 515 6.22 12.43 -14.83
N LEU A 516 7.21 11.91 -14.12
CA LEU A 516 7.53 10.49 -14.07
C LEU A 516 6.99 9.89 -12.78
N SER A 517 6.63 8.62 -12.76
CA SER A 517 6.21 7.98 -11.52
C SER A 517 6.74 6.57 -11.34
N LEU A 518 7.15 6.25 -10.11
CA LEU A 518 7.55 4.93 -9.67
C LEU A 518 6.45 4.38 -8.74
N VAL A 519 5.71 3.37 -9.20
CA VAL A 519 4.48 2.92 -8.52
C VAL A 519 4.39 1.41 -8.44
N ASN A 520 3.70 0.90 -7.42
CA ASN A 520 3.37 -0.53 -7.32
C ASN A 520 2.01 -0.85 -7.94
N ASN A 521 1.03 -0.02 -7.73
CA ASN A 521 -0.29 -0.17 -8.35
C ASN A 521 -0.34 0.51 -9.71
N GLU A 522 -0.03 -0.26 -10.75
CA GLU A 522 -0.03 0.23 -12.14
C GLU A 522 -1.43 0.62 -12.66
N ASN A 523 -2.50 0.23 -11.97
CA ASN A 523 -3.88 0.55 -12.37
C ASN A 523 -4.43 1.81 -11.68
N SER A 524 -3.60 2.48 -10.87
CA SER A 524 -3.97 3.65 -10.10
C SER A 524 -3.91 4.95 -10.92
N ARG A 525 -4.42 6.03 -10.35
CA ARG A 525 -4.57 7.33 -11.01
C ARG A 525 -3.24 7.96 -11.41
N ILE A 526 -2.23 7.91 -10.54
CA ILE A 526 -0.93 8.53 -10.83
C ILE A 526 -0.31 7.99 -12.10
N PRO A 527 -0.13 6.67 -12.31
CA PRO A 527 0.48 6.17 -13.54
C PRO A 527 -0.44 6.27 -14.76
N GLN A 528 -1.76 6.19 -14.60
CA GLN A 528 -2.69 6.13 -15.71
C GLN A 528 -3.09 7.51 -16.25
N GLU A 529 -3.19 8.52 -15.37
CA GLU A 529 -3.76 9.83 -15.74
C GLU A 529 -2.76 10.99 -15.59
N LEU A 530 -1.83 10.92 -14.62
CA LEU A 530 -1.04 12.07 -14.21
C LEU A 530 0.44 11.98 -14.59
N SER A 531 0.90 10.83 -15.06
CA SER A 531 2.30 10.61 -15.41
C SER A 531 2.54 10.63 -16.92
N THR A 532 3.64 11.24 -17.33
CA THR A 532 4.13 11.14 -18.72
C THR A 532 4.65 9.73 -19.02
N LEU A 533 5.27 9.10 -18.00
CA LEU A 533 5.82 7.76 -18.06
C LEU A 533 5.92 7.20 -16.63
N TYR A 534 5.69 5.92 -16.47
CA TYR A 534 5.83 5.25 -15.17
C TYR A 534 6.68 4.00 -15.23
N LEU A 535 7.20 3.58 -14.07
CA LEU A 535 7.89 2.31 -13.85
C LEU A 535 7.24 1.54 -12.69
N PRO A 536 7.11 0.21 -12.82
CA PRO A 536 6.53 -0.62 -11.77
C PRO A 536 7.54 -0.98 -10.69
N LEU A 537 7.10 -1.02 -9.44
CA LEU A 537 7.93 -1.46 -8.31
C LEU A 537 8.16 -2.97 -8.26
N LEU A 538 7.30 -3.75 -8.88
CA LEU A 538 7.38 -5.23 -8.92
C LEU A 538 7.41 -5.91 -7.54
N CYS A 539 6.88 -5.29 -6.50
CA CYS A 539 6.84 -5.91 -5.17
C CYS A 539 5.55 -6.71 -4.92
N GLY A 540 4.64 -6.76 -5.89
CA GLY A 540 3.35 -7.40 -5.73
C GLY A 540 2.47 -6.71 -4.66
N PRO A 541 1.35 -7.33 -4.27
CA PRO A 541 0.49 -6.80 -3.24
C PRO A 541 1.19 -6.74 -1.88
N GLU A 542 1.01 -5.66 -1.15
CA GLU A 542 1.52 -5.45 0.20
C GLU A 542 0.33 -5.34 1.14
N THR A 543 0.18 -6.35 2.01
CA THR A 543 -1.01 -6.55 2.86
C THR A 543 -0.86 -5.86 4.22
N ALA A 544 0.34 -5.91 4.80
CA ALA A 544 0.61 -5.18 6.03
C ALA A 544 0.39 -3.68 5.82
N VAL A 545 -0.18 -3.00 6.82
CA VAL A 545 -0.43 -1.55 6.76
C VAL A 545 0.88 -0.78 6.66
N ALA A 546 1.86 -1.17 7.45
CA ALA A 546 3.21 -0.60 7.40
C ALA A 546 3.96 -1.09 6.16
N ALA A 547 4.32 -0.19 5.26
CA ALA A 547 5.05 -0.51 4.04
C ALA A 547 6.46 -1.05 4.36
N THR A 548 6.83 -2.16 3.74
CA THR A 548 8.12 -2.84 3.96
C THR A 548 8.83 -3.17 2.65
N LYS A 549 8.30 -4.11 1.88
CA LYS A 549 8.91 -4.56 0.61
C LYS A 549 8.87 -3.50 -0.48
N SER A 550 7.84 -2.65 -0.48
CA SER A 550 7.78 -1.52 -1.41
C SER A 550 8.91 -0.51 -1.18
N PHE A 551 9.30 -0.25 0.08
CA PHE A 551 10.47 0.57 0.41
C PHE A 551 11.75 -0.01 -0.18
N ILE A 552 11.98 -1.30 0.01
CA ILE A 552 13.17 -1.98 -0.51
C ILE A 552 13.21 -1.93 -2.05
N ASN A 553 12.09 -2.21 -2.71
CA ASN A 553 12.04 -2.17 -4.16
C ASN A 553 12.23 -0.76 -4.71
N GLN A 554 11.68 0.26 -4.05
CA GLN A 554 11.96 1.67 -4.38
C GLN A 554 13.46 1.94 -4.31
N LEU A 555 14.13 1.55 -3.22
CA LEU A 555 15.58 1.74 -3.08
C LEU A 555 16.37 1.01 -4.16
N VAL A 556 16.02 -0.25 -4.48
CA VAL A 556 16.74 -1.03 -5.51
C VAL A 556 16.61 -0.36 -6.88
N ILE A 557 15.41 0.07 -7.26
CA ILE A 557 15.19 0.71 -8.57
C ILE A 557 15.87 2.08 -8.62
N LEU A 558 15.79 2.88 -7.56
CA LEU A 558 16.48 4.16 -7.47
C LEU A 558 18.01 4.01 -7.49
N TYR A 559 18.54 2.94 -6.88
CA TYR A 559 19.94 2.57 -6.99
C TYR A 559 20.33 2.23 -8.43
N ILE A 560 19.52 1.40 -9.12
CA ILE A 560 19.75 1.06 -10.53
C ILE A 560 19.75 2.33 -11.40
N MET A 561 18.79 3.23 -11.21
CA MET A 561 18.73 4.51 -11.94
C MET A 561 19.99 5.35 -11.71
N ALA A 562 20.39 5.52 -10.46
CA ALA A 562 21.57 6.30 -10.11
C ALA A 562 22.84 5.69 -10.73
N ALA A 563 23.02 4.38 -10.64
CA ALA A 563 24.16 3.67 -11.20
C ALA A 563 24.20 3.74 -12.75
N SER A 564 23.03 3.77 -13.41
CA SER A 564 22.91 3.80 -14.87
C SER A 564 23.40 5.09 -15.54
N PHE A 565 23.80 6.09 -14.74
CA PHE A 565 24.48 7.27 -15.28
C PHE A 565 25.93 6.99 -15.67
N ARG A 566 26.58 6.02 -15.01
CA ARG A 566 28.03 5.80 -15.14
C ARG A 566 28.44 4.35 -15.37
N LEU A 567 27.61 3.38 -14.98
CA LEU A 567 27.93 1.97 -15.03
C LEU A 567 27.19 1.24 -16.14
N PRO A 568 27.81 0.22 -16.75
CA PRO A 568 27.14 -0.65 -17.70
C PRO A 568 26.14 -1.59 -17.01
N GLU A 569 25.13 -2.04 -17.75
CA GLU A 569 24.04 -2.90 -17.25
C GLU A 569 24.57 -4.15 -16.52
N VAL A 570 25.59 -4.82 -17.05
CA VAL A 570 26.17 -6.05 -16.48
C VAL A 570 26.73 -5.80 -15.08
N GLU A 571 27.40 -4.66 -14.86
CA GLU A 571 27.97 -4.32 -13.56
C GLU A 571 26.85 -3.97 -12.57
N ILE A 572 25.83 -3.20 -13.00
CA ILE A 572 24.69 -2.85 -12.14
C ILE A 572 23.97 -4.13 -11.72
N ARG A 573 23.69 -5.04 -12.67
CA ARG A 573 23.06 -6.35 -12.38
C ARG A 573 23.85 -7.13 -11.33
N SER A 574 25.18 -7.20 -11.47
CA SER A 574 26.04 -7.88 -10.50
C SER A 574 25.96 -7.25 -9.11
N ARG A 575 25.91 -5.92 -9.03
CA ARG A 575 25.76 -5.19 -7.75
C ARG A 575 24.39 -5.45 -7.11
N VAL A 576 23.31 -5.52 -7.89
CA VAL A 576 21.97 -5.83 -7.36
C VAL A 576 21.88 -7.28 -6.84
N ILE A 577 22.58 -8.23 -7.48
CA ILE A 577 22.70 -9.60 -6.96
C ILE A 577 23.42 -9.60 -5.60
N LEU A 578 24.46 -8.79 -5.44
CA LEU A 578 25.15 -8.66 -4.15
C LEU A 578 24.28 -7.96 -3.08
N ILE A 579 23.41 -7.02 -3.47
CA ILE A 579 22.43 -6.40 -2.58
C ILE A 579 21.39 -7.45 -2.12
N GLN A 580 20.89 -8.27 -3.03
CA GLN A 580 19.98 -9.38 -2.72
C GLN A 580 20.59 -10.34 -1.68
N ASP A 581 21.83 -10.78 -1.91
CA ASP A 581 22.55 -11.66 -0.99
C ASP A 581 22.80 -11.00 0.37
N ALA A 582 23.16 -9.72 0.39
CA ALA A 582 23.38 -8.96 1.64
C ALA A 582 22.10 -8.89 2.48
N MET A 583 20.94 -8.62 1.88
CA MET A 583 19.64 -8.64 2.57
C MET A 583 19.31 -10.03 3.15
N GLN A 584 19.48 -11.09 2.35
CA GLN A 584 19.23 -12.46 2.79
C GLN A 584 20.11 -12.83 3.98
N ARG A 585 21.40 -12.54 3.92
CA ARG A 585 22.34 -12.79 5.01
C ARG A 585 22.01 -11.98 6.26
N SER A 586 21.59 -10.72 6.09
CA SER A 586 21.24 -9.83 7.19
C SER A 586 20.03 -10.37 7.98
N LEU A 587 18.98 -10.80 7.29
CA LEU A 587 17.78 -11.36 7.91
C LEU A 587 18.07 -12.66 8.69
N VAL A 588 19.02 -13.47 8.21
CA VAL A 588 19.38 -14.73 8.88
C VAL A 588 20.37 -14.49 10.04
N ALA A 589 21.45 -13.74 9.79
CA ALA A 589 22.53 -13.61 10.75
C ALA A 589 22.18 -12.73 11.95
N CYS A 590 21.34 -11.70 11.74
CA CYS A 590 21.04 -10.73 12.80
C CYS A 590 19.77 -11.07 13.60
N ALA A 591 18.96 -12.05 13.18
CA ALA A 591 17.64 -12.31 13.73
C ALA A 591 17.65 -12.48 15.26
N SER A 592 18.56 -13.30 15.79
CA SER A 592 18.65 -13.56 17.24
C SER A 592 19.09 -12.32 18.03
N ALA A 593 20.07 -11.58 17.54
CA ALA A 593 20.54 -10.37 18.20
C ALA A 593 19.48 -9.26 18.17
N ILE A 594 18.76 -9.13 17.06
CA ILE A 594 17.64 -8.21 16.93
C ILE A 594 16.51 -8.55 17.91
N ASP A 595 16.20 -9.83 18.09
CA ASP A 595 15.16 -10.25 19.06
C ASP A 595 15.52 -9.87 20.49
N VAL A 596 16.79 -10.00 20.88
CA VAL A 596 17.30 -9.56 22.20
C VAL A 596 17.11 -8.05 22.38
N VAL A 597 17.45 -7.25 21.36
CA VAL A 597 17.25 -5.79 21.39
C VAL A 597 15.77 -5.46 21.45
N ALA A 598 14.94 -6.13 20.66
CA ALA A 598 13.50 -5.91 20.63
C ALA A 598 12.86 -6.13 22.02
N ARG A 599 13.27 -7.18 22.77
CA ARG A 599 12.83 -7.46 24.15
C ARG A 599 13.20 -6.35 25.13
N ARG A 600 14.26 -5.61 24.87
CA ARG A 600 14.66 -4.47 25.72
C ARG A 600 13.87 -3.21 25.38
N LEU A 601 13.53 -3.02 24.07
CA LEU A 601 13.01 -1.77 23.57
C LEU A 601 11.48 -1.69 23.47
N TYR A 602 10.77 -2.83 23.39
CA TYR A 602 9.34 -2.85 23.06
C TYR A 602 8.46 -2.04 24.02
N MET A 603 8.83 -1.91 25.29
CA MET A 603 8.11 -1.13 26.30
C MET A 603 8.73 0.25 26.56
N LYS A 604 9.83 0.62 25.92
CA LYS A 604 10.41 1.96 26.06
C LYS A 604 9.48 2.99 25.42
N PRO A 605 8.97 3.98 26.15
CA PRO A 605 7.98 4.90 25.60
C PRO A 605 8.55 5.80 24.51
N SER A 606 9.87 6.03 24.51
CA SER A 606 10.55 6.90 23.56
C SER A 606 11.95 6.39 23.23
N LEU A 607 12.38 6.55 21.99
CA LEU A 607 13.73 6.25 21.50
C LEU A 607 14.05 7.06 20.24
N HIS A 608 15.33 7.16 19.88
CA HIS A 608 15.74 7.81 18.63
C HIS A 608 16.61 6.88 17.77
N VAL A 609 16.45 7.04 16.46
CA VAL A 609 17.30 6.38 15.46
C VAL A 609 18.20 7.42 14.81
N LEU A 610 19.50 7.20 14.86
CA LEU A 610 20.53 8.14 14.41
C LEU A 610 21.27 7.54 13.21
N GLY A 611 21.11 8.11 12.02
CA GLY A 611 21.75 7.63 10.79
C GLY A 611 22.87 8.56 10.34
N THR A 612 24.13 8.12 10.41
CA THR A 612 25.26 8.93 9.94
C THR A 612 25.29 8.95 8.42
N GLY A 613 24.91 10.10 7.83
CA GLY A 613 24.75 10.23 6.38
C GLY A 613 23.60 9.39 5.79
N GLN A 614 22.72 8.86 6.66
CA GLN A 614 21.63 7.95 6.29
C GLN A 614 20.28 8.41 6.92
N ILE A 615 19.99 9.70 6.80
CA ILE A 615 18.80 10.31 7.42
C ILE A 615 17.48 9.67 6.95
N GLY A 616 17.39 9.32 5.67
CA GLY A 616 16.19 8.68 5.12
C GLY A 616 15.94 7.31 5.77
N LEU A 617 17.00 6.51 5.94
CA LEU A 617 16.92 5.21 6.60
C LEU A 617 16.59 5.34 8.10
N ALA A 618 17.18 6.32 8.80
CA ALA A 618 16.87 6.59 10.21
C ALA A 618 15.39 6.98 10.38
N LYS A 619 14.88 7.85 9.52
CA LYS A 619 13.47 8.26 9.53
C LYS A 619 12.53 7.08 9.23
N GLU A 620 12.90 6.21 8.29
CA GLU A 620 12.11 5.03 7.97
C GLU A 620 12.06 4.03 9.13
N ALA A 621 13.20 3.75 9.75
CA ALA A 621 13.25 2.89 10.93
C ALA A 621 12.39 3.44 12.08
N ALA A 622 12.49 4.73 12.37
CA ALA A 622 11.67 5.39 13.37
C ALA A 622 10.18 5.33 13.00
N LEU A 623 9.83 5.54 11.73
CA LEU A 623 8.45 5.43 11.25
C LEU A 623 7.89 4.02 11.49
N LYS A 624 8.63 2.97 11.14
CA LYS A 624 8.17 1.58 11.37
C LYS A 624 7.91 1.30 12.85
N ILE A 625 8.80 1.77 13.74
CA ILE A 625 8.58 1.61 15.19
C ILE A 625 7.33 2.36 15.63
N ARG A 626 7.10 3.60 15.19
CA ARG A 626 5.86 4.34 15.51
C ARG A 626 4.62 3.62 15.02
N GLU A 627 4.64 3.13 13.77
CA GLU A 627 3.47 2.51 13.15
C GLU A 627 3.04 1.23 13.84
N VAL A 628 3.96 0.30 14.09
CA VAL A 628 3.58 -1.05 14.53
C VAL A 628 3.78 -1.31 16.02
N VAL A 629 4.65 -0.54 16.70
CA VAL A 629 4.92 -0.68 18.14
C VAL A 629 4.17 0.37 18.97
N LEU A 630 3.79 1.49 18.34
CA LEU A 630 3.14 2.66 18.97
C LEU A 630 4.01 3.30 20.06
N ASN A 631 5.33 3.24 19.91
CA ASN A 631 6.28 3.96 20.75
C ASN A 631 6.66 5.26 20.06
N HIS A 632 6.91 6.31 20.83
CA HIS A 632 7.49 7.52 20.26
C HIS A 632 8.88 7.21 19.72
N SER A 633 9.12 7.52 18.45
CA SER A 633 10.42 7.32 17.81
C SER A 633 10.66 8.37 16.74
N GLU A 634 11.87 8.95 16.74
CA GLU A 634 12.28 9.96 15.77
C GLU A 634 13.60 9.56 15.12
N GLY A 635 13.75 9.91 13.81
CA GLY A 635 14.95 9.68 13.04
C GLY A 635 15.72 10.98 12.80
N TYR A 636 17.00 11.01 13.15
CA TYR A 636 17.88 12.17 12.97
C TYR A 636 19.17 11.81 12.22
N ASP A 637 19.79 12.82 11.61
CA ASP A 637 21.20 12.73 11.32
C ASP A 637 21.98 12.70 12.62
N THR A 638 22.99 11.82 12.70
CA THR A 638 23.75 11.57 13.92
C THR A 638 24.44 12.83 14.43
N ALA A 639 24.93 13.69 13.54
CA ALA A 639 25.60 14.93 13.93
C ALA A 639 24.61 16.00 14.38
N GLU A 640 23.40 16.04 13.83
CA GLU A 640 22.35 17.02 14.15
C GLU A 640 21.72 16.77 15.52
N PHE A 641 21.68 15.53 15.99
CA PHE A 641 21.04 15.17 17.26
C PHE A 641 21.61 15.95 18.46
N LYS A 642 22.89 16.31 18.44
CA LYS A 642 23.52 17.10 19.52
C LYS A 642 23.05 18.56 19.60
N HIS A 643 22.36 19.09 18.58
CA HIS A 643 21.96 20.49 18.46
C HIS A 643 20.54 20.75 18.98
N GLY A 644 20.15 20.10 20.07
CA GLY A 644 18.86 20.27 20.75
C GLY A 644 18.25 18.94 21.18
N PRO A 645 17.98 17.99 20.29
CA PRO A 645 17.32 16.73 20.64
C PRO A 645 18.00 15.93 21.78
N ASN A 646 19.31 16.03 21.92
CA ASN A 646 20.08 15.34 22.96
C ASN A 646 19.78 15.82 24.39
N THR A 647 18.99 16.89 24.57
CA THR A 647 18.52 17.36 25.90
C THR A 647 17.63 16.35 26.60
N ILE A 648 17.02 15.42 25.83
CA ILE A 648 16.18 14.33 26.37
C ILE A 648 17.01 13.25 27.08
N LEU A 649 18.33 13.22 26.88
CA LEU A 649 19.21 12.23 27.51
C LEU A 649 19.32 12.43 29.02
N GLY A 650 19.41 11.33 29.74
CA GLY A 650 19.57 11.30 31.19
C GLY A 650 18.72 10.22 31.82
N ARG A 651 19.19 9.70 32.96
CA ARG A 651 18.50 8.63 33.70
C ARG A 651 17.18 9.09 34.36
N ASN A 652 16.89 10.40 34.35
CA ASN A 652 15.73 11.01 35.00
C ASN A 652 14.56 11.28 34.05
N THR A 653 14.62 10.83 32.81
CA THR A 653 13.64 11.18 31.78
C THR A 653 12.82 10.02 31.24
N LEU A 654 13.21 8.78 31.52
CA LEU A 654 12.57 7.60 30.94
C LEU A 654 12.41 6.49 31.98
N PHE A 655 11.19 5.93 32.08
CA PHE A 655 10.90 4.76 32.86
C PHE A 655 10.97 3.51 31.99
N SER A 656 11.55 2.41 32.49
CA SER A 656 11.43 1.10 31.89
C SER A 656 10.48 0.21 32.68
N PHE A 657 9.84 -0.73 32.00
CA PHE A 657 8.95 -1.68 32.66
C PHE A 657 9.68 -2.52 33.71
N GLY A 658 10.88 -2.99 33.40
CA GLY A 658 11.68 -3.77 34.35
C GLY A 658 12.06 -3.00 35.62
N GLU A 659 12.33 -1.69 35.49
CA GLU A 659 12.58 -0.84 36.68
C GLU A 659 11.32 -0.60 37.47
N ILE A 660 10.18 -0.43 36.83
CA ILE A 660 8.88 -0.32 37.53
C ILE A 660 8.60 -1.60 38.30
N GLU A 661 8.77 -2.75 37.69
CA GLU A 661 8.60 -4.06 38.32
C GLU A 661 9.51 -4.22 39.55
N ARG A 662 10.81 -3.93 39.44
CA ARG A 662 11.75 -3.95 40.56
C ARG A 662 11.34 -3.00 41.68
N SER A 663 10.89 -1.81 41.33
CA SER A 663 10.43 -0.80 42.28
C SER A 663 9.16 -1.26 43.02
N LEU A 664 8.25 -1.93 42.36
CA LEU A 664 7.06 -2.53 42.95
C LEU A 664 7.42 -3.68 43.88
N ILE A 665 8.34 -4.55 43.50
CA ILE A 665 8.84 -5.64 44.37
C ILE A 665 9.50 -5.04 45.59
N TRP A 666 10.40 -4.05 45.42
CA TRP A 666 10.99 -3.35 46.53
C TRP A 666 9.95 -2.75 47.49
N LEU A 667 8.95 -2.05 46.98
CA LEU A 667 7.87 -1.46 47.77
C LEU A 667 7.09 -2.51 48.57
N VAL A 668 6.77 -3.64 47.95
CA VAL A 668 6.09 -4.77 48.61
C VAL A 668 6.95 -5.33 49.77
N GLU A 669 8.25 -5.43 49.57
CA GLU A 669 9.19 -5.87 50.63
C GLU A 669 9.24 -4.87 51.80
N GLN A 670 9.25 -3.56 51.50
CA GLN A 670 9.19 -2.52 52.54
C GLN A 670 7.88 -2.55 53.33
N LEU A 671 6.76 -2.80 52.64
CA LEU A 671 5.45 -2.98 53.31
C LEU A 671 5.41 -4.23 54.20
N LYS A 672 5.98 -5.37 53.72
CA LYS A 672 6.03 -6.60 54.47
C LYS A 672 6.94 -6.50 55.71
N SER A 673 8.05 -5.75 55.60
CA SER A 673 8.97 -5.53 56.74
C SER A 673 8.44 -4.50 57.76
N GLY A 674 7.37 -3.78 57.43
CA GLY A 674 6.84 -2.69 58.25
C GLY A 674 7.66 -1.40 58.19
N ALA A 675 8.64 -1.35 57.27
CA ALA A 675 9.42 -0.14 57.03
C ALA A 675 8.60 0.98 56.39
N VAL A 676 7.57 0.62 55.61
CA VAL A 676 6.55 1.53 55.03
C VAL A 676 5.17 1.13 55.52
N ARG A 677 4.36 2.08 55.93
CA ARG A 677 2.97 1.88 56.38
C ARG A 677 2.04 2.71 55.50
N LEU A 678 1.04 2.06 54.90
CA LEU A 678 0.07 2.72 54.00
C LEU A 678 -0.86 3.74 54.73
N ASP A 679 -0.99 3.57 56.07
CA ASP A 679 -1.80 4.48 56.91
C ASP A 679 -1.05 5.75 57.32
N ASP A 680 0.25 5.89 57.01
CA ASP A 680 1.04 7.08 57.28
C ASP A 680 1.43 7.80 55.94
N PRO A 681 0.72 8.86 55.56
CA PRO A 681 0.99 9.61 54.33
C PRO A 681 2.42 10.17 54.28
N LYS A 682 2.98 10.56 55.43
CA LYS A 682 4.34 11.14 55.50
C LYS A 682 5.38 10.06 55.27
N LEU A 683 5.15 8.86 55.81
CA LEU A 683 6.03 7.71 55.60
C LEU A 683 5.99 7.23 54.17
N VAL A 684 4.78 7.18 53.55
CA VAL A 684 4.62 6.85 52.11
C VAL A 684 5.35 7.87 51.26
N GLN A 685 5.14 9.19 51.52
CA GLN A 685 5.80 10.24 50.77
C GLN A 685 7.34 10.20 50.88
N SER A 686 7.87 9.96 52.09
CA SER A 686 9.31 9.84 52.30
C SER A 686 9.88 8.62 51.61
N SER A 687 9.12 7.51 51.56
CA SER A 687 9.53 6.29 50.87
C SER A 687 9.55 6.48 49.35
N LEU A 688 8.54 7.20 48.78
CA LEU A 688 8.52 7.56 47.37
C LEU A 688 9.64 8.54 46.98
N SER A 689 10.15 9.29 47.95
CA SER A 689 11.31 10.19 47.76
C SER A 689 12.64 9.52 48.05
N ASN A 690 12.65 8.20 48.33
CA ASN A 690 13.88 7.48 48.63
C ASN A 690 14.72 7.34 47.35
N PRO A 691 16.01 7.76 47.35
CA PRO A 691 16.89 7.61 46.20
C PRO A 691 16.96 6.17 45.67
N ALA A 692 16.96 5.16 46.55
CA ALA A 692 17.01 3.76 46.10
C ALA A 692 15.79 3.33 45.27
N LEU A 693 14.62 3.91 45.57
CA LEU A 693 13.41 3.71 44.77
C LEU A 693 13.46 4.54 43.47
N THR A 694 13.80 5.82 43.56
CA THR A 694 13.82 6.72 42.42
C THR A 694 14.92 6.37 41.41
N ASP A 695 16.09 5.96 41.85
CA ASP A 695 17.19 5.52 41.00
C ASP A 695 16.81 4.24 40.22
N GLY A 696 15.95 3.37 40.80
CA GLY A 696 15.43 2.20 40.13
C GLY A 696 14.35 2.47 39.12
N LEU A 697 13.69 3.63 39.16
CA LEU A 697 12.60 3.97 38.24
C LEU A 697 13.10 4.52 36.89
N PHE A 698 14.25 5.12 36.87
CA PHE A 698 14.77 5.78 35.67
C PHE A 698 15.84 4.94 34.98
N THR A 699 15.91 5.02 33.67
CA THR A 699 16.83 4.24 32.82
C THR A 699 17.52 5.15 31.82
N ASP A 700 18.64 4.67 31.29
CA ASP A 700 19.33 5.32 30.19
C ASP A 700 18.40 5.38 28.95
N TYR A 701 18.50 6.49 28.20
CA TYR A 701 17.69 6.73 27.02
C TYR A 701 18.22 5.92 25.82
N PRO A 702 17.37 5.12 25.12
CA PRO A 702 17.85 4.28 24.02
C PRO A 702 18.11 5.10 22.75
N LEU A 703 19.33 5.02 22.26
CA LEU A 703 19.75 5.53 20.96
C LEU A 703 20.18 4.39 20.04
N ILE A 704 19.52 4.29 18.90
CA ILE A 704 19.88 3.34 17.84
C ILE A 704 20.75 4.05 16.81
N PHE A 705 22.01 3.67 16.71
CA PHE A 705 22.95 4.18 15.70
C PHE A 705 22.98 3.26 14.48
N VAL A 706 22.88 3.85 13.29
CA VAL A 706 23.03 3.17 12.00
C VAL A 706 24.25 3.78 11.31
N CYS A 707 25.34 3.02 11.25
CA CYS A 707 26.65 3.50 10.79
C CYS A 707 27.15 2.71 9.57
N PRO A 708 27.21 3.32 8.38
CA PRO A 708 27.78 2.68 7.20
C PRO A 708 29.29 2.46 7.34
N PRO A 709 29.88 1.53 6.54
CA PRO A 709 31.32 1.20 6.60
C PRO A 709 32.21 2.25 5.91
N ASP A 710 31.84 3.51 6.01
CA ASP A 710 32.63 4.65 5.56
C ASP A 710 33.49 5.20 6.69
N GLN A 711 34.75 5.47 6.42
CA GLN A 711 35.71 5.88 7.44
C GLN A 711 35.31 7.21 8.13
N ARG A 712 34.75 8.16 7.38
CA ARG A 712 34.30 9.44 7.92
C ARG A 712 33.05 9.25 8.77
N ALA A 713 32.11 8.47 8.28
CA ALA A 713 30.90 8.15 9.02
C ALA A 713 31.19 7.43 10.34
N MET A 714 32.13 6.47 10.34
CA MET A 714 32.57 5.78 11.54
C MET A 714 33.17 6.73 12.58
N LYS A 715 34.09 7.65 12.17
CA LYS A 715 34.67 8.65 13.07
C LYS A 715 33.63 9.58 13.68
N ILE A 716 32.64 10.03 12.88
CA ILE A 716 31.55 10.85 13.38
C ILE A 716 30.72 10.05 14.39
N THR A 717 30.34 8.82 14.05
CA THR A 717 29.54 7.94 14.93
C THR A 717 30.24 7.68 16.25
N ILE A 718 31.55 7.35 16.24
CA ILE A 718 32.38 7.16 17.45
C ILE A 718 32.32 8.40 18.34
N SER A 719 32.52 9.58 17.77
CA SER A 719 32.46 10.85 18.49
C SER A 719 31.11 11.09 19.14
N GLN A 720 30.01 10.80 18.42
CA GLN A 720 28.67 10.99 18.93
C GLN A 720 28.30 9.93 20.00
N ILE A 721 28.71 8.69 19.85
CA ILE A 721 28.56 7.65 20.87
C ILE A 721 29.21 8.11 22.18
N HIS A 722 30.45 8.59 22.12
CA HIS A 722 31.15 9.09 23.32
C HIS A 722 30.41 10.29 23.93
N THR A 723 29.91 11.20 23.09
CA THR A 723 29.17 12.38 23.53
C THR A 723 27.88 12.02 24.27
N HIS A 724 27.15 11.02 23.79
CA HIS A 724 25.80 10.72 24.28
C HIS A 724 25.78 9.70 25.42
N LYS A 725 26.67 8.69 25.42
CA LYS A 725 26.70 7.69 26.50
C LYS A 725 27.05 8.28 27.86
N ILE A 726 27.91 9.32 27.92
CA ILE A 726 28.23 10.02 29.18
C ILE A 726 27.06 10.88 29.68
N ARG A 727 26.01 11.09 28.86
CA ARG A 727 24.79 11.84 29.19
C ARG A 727 23.60 10.93 29.48
N GLY A 728 23.81 9.64 29.64
CA GLY A 728 22.77 8.67 29.94
C GLY A 728 22.05 8.14 28.71
N ALA A 729 22.79 7.83 27.66
CA ALA A 729 22.27 7.10 26.50
C ALA A 729 22.65 5.62 26.59
N GLU A 730 21.68 4.73 26.42
CA GLU A 730 21.90 3.31 26.06
C GLU A 730 22.21 3.25 24.56
N ILE A 731 23.27 2.56 24.17
CA ILE A 731 23.74 2.53 22.78
C ILE A 731 23.36 1.19 22.12
N ILE A 732 22.58 1.28 21.07
CA ILE A 732 22.31 0.15 20.16
C ILE A 732 22.94 0.51 18.81
N LEU A 733 23.93 -0.27 18.37
CA LEU A 733 24.70 0.02 17.16
C LEU A 733 24.44 -1.02 16.08
N PHE A 734 23.93 -0.57 14.94
CA PHE A 734 23.84 -1.34 13.70
C PHE A 734 24.97 -0.91 12.75
N ALA A 735 25.94 -1.76 12.56
CA ALA A 735 27.12 -1.50 11.73
C ALA A 735 27.71 -2.80 11.19
N GLU A 736 28.56 -2.72 10.19
CA GLU A 736 29.45 -3.83 9.84
C GLU A 736 30.50 -4.03 10.94
N PRO A 737 31.02 -5.25 11.15
CA PRO A 737 32.00 -5.53 12.19
C PRO A 737 33.19 -4.57 12.16
N ASN A 738 33.37 -3.79 13.21
CA ASN A 738 34.46 -2.84 13.36
C ASN A 738 34.88 -2.73 14.83
N ALA A 739 36.17 -2.93 15.12
CA ALA A 739 36.69 -2.96 16.49
C ALA A 739 36.58 -1.60 17.19
N GLU A 740 36.86 -0.49 16.50
CA GLU A 740 36.81 0.85 17.08
C GLU A 740 35.38 1.27 17.42
N LEU A 741 34.41 1.03 16.50
CA LEU A 741 32.96 1.28 16.75
C LEU A 741 32.47 0.45 17.92
N ARG A 742 32.81 -0.83 17.97
CA ARG A 742 32.41 -1.73 19.05
C ARG A 742 33.00 -1.25 20.39
N LEU A 743 34.28 -0.90 20.42
CA LEU A 743 34.94 -0.38 21.63
C LEU A 743 34.27 0.92 22.09
N ALA A 744 33.99 1.84 21.16
CA ALA A 744 33.29 3.08 21.48
C ALA A 744 31.90 2.83 22.08
N ALA A 745 31.13 1.90 21.51
CA ALA A 745 29.81 1.55 22.01
C ALA A 745 29.88 0.84 23.36
N THR A 746 30.67 -0.22 23.49
CA THR A 746 30.67 -1.09 24.68
C THR A 746 31.48 -0.56 25.85
N GLY A 747 32.41 0.40 25.63
CA GLY A 747 33.21 1.00 26.71
C GLY A 747 32.30 1.74 27.70
N ARG A 748 32.27 1.28 28.96
CA ARG A 748 31.42 1.82 30.03
C ARG A 748 31.84 3.25 30.41
N PRO A 749 30.92 4.21 30.53
CA PRO A 749 31.20 5.54 31.10
C PRO A 749 31.52 5.44 32.62
N ALA A 750 32.41 6.26 33.10
CA ALA A 750 32.68 6.33 34.55
C ALA A 750 31.43 6.78 35.30
N GLY A 751 31.11 6.09 36.41
CA GLY A 751 29.93 6.41 37.24
C GLY A 751 28.58 5.91 36.71
N ASN A 752 28.54 5.10 35.65
CA ASN A 752 27.31 4.46 35.15
C ASN A 752 27.50 2.95 35.09
N ASP A 753 27.27 2.28 36.24
CA ASP A 753 27.43 0.83 36.36
C ASP A 753 26.35 0.05 35.63
N ASP A 754 25.20 0.66 35.37
CA ASP A 754 24.05 0.08 34.66
C ASP A 754 24.07 0.34 33.14
N TYR A 755 25.16 0.93 32.64
CA TYR A 755 25.30 1.22 31.22
C TYR A 755 25.18 -0.04 30.37
N HIS A 756 24.34 0.03 29.36
CA HIS A 756 24.16 -1.04 28.38
C HIS A 756 24.50 -0.57 26.97
N ALA A 757 25.13 -1.45 26.22
CA ALA A 757 25.36 -1.30 24.81
C ALA A 757 25.17 -2.63 24.09
N THR A 758 24.53 -2.61 22.93
CA THR A 758 24.36 -3.78 22.07
C THR A 758 24.82 -3.46 20.65
N CYS A 759 25.68 -4.31 20.10
CA CYS A 759 26.12 -4.19 18.72
C CYS A 759 25.47 -5.29 17.87
N ILE A 760 24.80 -4.90 16.81
CA ILE A 760 24.23 -5.76 15.76
C ILE A 760 25.20 -5.72 14.59
N ASP A 761 25.91 -6.82 14.37
CA ASP A 761 26.87 -6.94 13.28
C ASP A 761 26.14 -7.31 11.98
N LEU A 762 26.02 -6.33 11.09
CA LEU A 762 25.49 -6.54 9.74
C LEU A 762 26.55 -7.25 8.86
N PRO A 763 26.13 -8.02 7.84
CA PRO A 763 27.08 -8.69 6.94
C PRO A 763 28.06 -7.72 6.30
N ALA A 764 29.35 -8.01 6.43
CA ALA A 764 30.40 -7.16 5.90
C ALA A 764 30.33 -7.06 4.37
N SER A 765 30.27 -5.86 3.86
CA SER A 765 30.25 -5.53 2.44
C SER A 765 31.36 -4.55 2.05
N GLY A 766 31.79 -3.70 2.97
CA GLY A 766 32.70 -2.59 2.72
C GLY A 766 32.13 -1.54 1.75
N ASP A 767 30.82 -1.55 1.50
CA ASP A 767 30.13 -0.70 0.53
C ASP A 767 28.95 0.01 1.22
N SER A 768 29.04 1.32 1.36
CA SER A 768 28.02 2.13 2.06
C SER A 768 26.65 2.08 1.40
N HIS A 769 26.57 1.89 0.08
CA HIS A 769 25.28 1.75 -0.61
C HIS A 769 24.66 0.38 -0.35
N ARG A 770 25.44 -0.71 -0.36
CA ARG A 770 24.96 -2.05 -0.05
C ARG A 770 24.55 -2.19 1.41
N PHE A 771 25.30 -1.56 2.30
CA PHE A 771 24.97 -1.47 3.72
C PHE A 771 23.54 -0.97 3.97
N VAL A 772 23.07 0.02 3.19
CA VAL A 772 21.70 0.58 3.31
C VAL A 772 20.64 -0.52 3.26
N PHE A 773 20.78 -1.48 2.35
CA PHE A 773 19.80 -2.56 2.18
C PHE A 773 19.83 -3.56 3.34
N SER A 774 21.03 -3.91 3.80
CA SER A 774 21.22 -4.76 4.99
C SER A 774 20.61 -4.11 6.24
N ALA A 775 20.87 -2.82 6.44
CA ALA A 775 20.34 -2.08 7.57
C ALA A 775 18.83 -1.88 7.47
N ALA A 776 18.29 -1.63 6.28
CA ALA A 776 16.85 -1.44 6.05
C ALA A 776 16.04 -2.68 6.49
N VAL A 777 16.39 -3.86 6.00
CA VAL A 777 15.68 -5.10 6.38
C VAL A 777 15.86 -5.43 7.86
N ALA A 778 17.03 -5.15 8.44
CA ALA A 778 17.31 -5.36 9.86
C ALA A 778 16.45 -4.43 10.75
N MET A 779 16.27 -3.15 10.35
CA MET A 779 15.44 -2.19 11.07
C MET A 779 13.94 -2.54 10.97
N GLN A 780 13.48 -2.96 9.79
CA GLN A 780 12.11 -3.45 9.62
C GLN A 780 11.84 -4.67 10.50
N TYR A 781 12.81 -5.59 10.57
CA TYR A 781 12.70 -6.77 11.43
C TYR A 781 12.74 -6.42 12.92
N LEU A 782 13.52 -5.42 13.33
CA LEU A 782 13.50 -4.89 14.71
C LEU A 782 12.09 -4.37 15.07
N ALA A 783 11.50 -3.53 14.25
CA ALA A 783 10.16 -2.99 14.49
C ALA A 783 9.10 -4.10 14.58
N LEU A 784 9.15 -5.09 13.68
CA LEU A 784 8.31 -6.28 13.73
C LEU A 784 8.44 -7.02 15.08
N ARG A 785 9.67 -7.33 15.49
CA ARG A 785 9.90 -8.08 16.75
C ARG A 785 9.48 -7.30 17.98
N MET A 786 9.72 -5.99 18.01
CA MET A 786 9.21 -5.10 19.08
C MET A 786 7.67 -5.13 19.13
N SER A 787 7.01 -5.05 17.97
CA SER A 787 5.54 -5.10 17.88
C SER A 787 4.98 -6.42 18.39
N VAL A 788 5.58 -7.56 17.98
CA VAL A 788 5.17 -8.90 18.44
C VAL A 788 5.31 -9.01 19.96
N HIS A 789 6.47 -8.65 20.53
CA HIS A 789 6.67 -8.73 21.98
C HIS A 789 5.70 -7.84 22.77
N LYS A 790 5.46 -6.61 22.28
CA LYS A 790 4.53 -5.69 22.94
C LYS A 790 3.09 -6.19 22.87
N LYS A 791 2.68 -6.67 21.69
CA LYS A 791 1.36 -7.27 21.49
C LYS A 791 1.15 -8.46 22.43
N ASP A 792 2.07 -9.43 22.43
CA ASP A 792 1.98 -10.64 23.24
C ASP A 792 1.94 -10.30 24.74
N TYR A 793 2.72 -9.31 25.17
CA TYR A 793 2.69 -8.83 26.55
C TYR A 793 1.30 -8.25 26.91
N LEU A 794 0.78 -7.33 26.09
CA LEU A 794 -0.50 -6.66 26.34
C LEU A 794 -1.67 -7.67 26.31
N ASP A 795 -1.67 -8.59 25.36
CA ASP A 795 -2.65 -9.67 25.25
C ASP A 795 -2.62 -10.57 26.50
N SER A 796 -1.44 -10.97 26.97
CA SER A 796 -1.27 -11.83 28.16
C SER A 796 -1.77 -11.18 29.46
N HIS A 797 -1.79 -9.86 29.51
CA HIS A 797 -2.31 -9.07 30.65
C HIS A 797 -3.77 -8.68 30.48
N GLY A 798 -4.46 -9.16 29.45
CA GLY A 798 -5.87 -8.87 29.21
C GLY A 798 -6.18 -7.41 28.88
N ILE A 799 -5.18 -6.64 28.41
CA ILE A 799 -5.37 -5.26 28.00
C ILE A 799 -6.02 -5.26 26.62
N ALA A 800 -7.34 -5.06 26.60
CA ALA A 800 -8.09 -5.01 25.34
C ALA A 800 -7.82 -3.72 24.56
N GLU A 801 -7.95 -3.81 23.23
CA GLU A 801 -7.92 -2.65 22.32
C GLU A 801 -6.65 -1.78 22.41
N HIS A 802 -5.51 -2.37 22.76
CA HIS A 802 -4.23 -1.66 22.82
C HIS A 802 -3.75 -1.17 21.46
N GLY A 803 -4.21 -1.77 20.35
CA GLY A 803 -3.93 -1.35 18.98
C GLY A 803 -2.52 -1.63 18.47
N VAL A 804 -1.68 -2.30 19.23
CA VAL A 804 -0.35 -2.77 18.78
C VAL A 804 -0.53 -4.01 17.94
N HIS A 805 -0.12 -3.98 16.69
CA HIS A 805 -0.18 -5.14 15.79
C HIS A 805 0.80 -4.98 14.62
N PRO A 806 1.54 -6.02 14.23
CA PRO A 806 2.44 -5.93 13.08
C PRO A 806 1.75 -5.57 11.76
N ASP A 807 0.59 -6.17 11.49
CA ASP A 807 -0.11 -6.02 10.20
C ASP A 807 -1.15 -4.90 10.19
N VAL A 808 -1.86 -4.72 11.31
CA VAL A 808 -3.01 -3.81 11.41
C VAL A 808 -2.97 -2.96 12.68
N PRO A 809 -1.92 -2.14 12.86
CA PRO A 809 -1.83 -1.27 14.03
C PRO A 809 -2.92 -0.19 14.00
N LYS A 810 -3.34 0.27 15.20
CA LYS A 810 -4.33 1.36 15.29
C LYS A 810 -3.76 2.70 14.79
N ASN A 811 -4.64 3.60 14.38
CA ASN A 811 -4.33 4.99 14.00
C ASN A 811 -3.38 5.12 12.79
N VAL A 812 -3.17 4.07 12.02
CA VAL A 812 -2.45 4.15 10.75
C VAL A 812 -3.44 3.95 9.62
N SER A 813 -3.66 4.99 8.81
CA SER A 813 -4.51 4.91 7.64
C SER A 813 -3.68 4.85 6.34
N LYS A 814 -4.04 3.94 5.43
CA LYS A 814 -3.62 4.05 4.04
C LYS A 814 -4.58 5.01 3.33
N SER A 815 -4.17 6.26 3.19
CA SER A 815 -4.86 7.37 2.51
C SER A 815 -6.24 7.77 3.06
N ILE A 816 -6.25 8.73 3.96
CA ILE A 816 -7.37 9.67 4.10
C ILE A 816 -6.73 11.06 4.14
N THR A 817 -7.05 11.88 3.19
CA THR A 817 -6.68 13.30 3.21
C THR A 817 -7.93 14.13 3.23
N VAL A 818 -7.94 15.07 4.12
CA VAL A 818 -8.94 16.13 4.21
C VAL A 818 -8.31 17.36 3.56
N ASP A 819 -8.93 17.91 2.54
CA ASP A 819 -8.74 19.30 2.15
C ASP A 819 -9.85 20.12 2.77
#